data_de5681f4c05f4a36ea1978c50d33dc16
#
_entry.id   de5681f4c05f4a36ea1978c50d33dc16
#
_cell.length_a   1.000
_cell.length_b   1.000
_cell.length_c   1.000
_cell.angle_alpha   90.00
_cell.angle_beta   90.00
_cell.angle_gamma   90.00
#
_symmetry.space_group_name_H-M   'P 1'
#
loop_
_entity.id
_entity.type
_entity.pdbx_description
1 polymer ?
#
loop_
_entity_poly.entity_id
_entity_poly.type
_entity_poly.pdbx_seq_one_letter_code
_entity_poly.pdbx_strand_id
1 'polypeptide(L)'
;MKATAAILAVMVSSQTFIPVLAADSVDASAIDPVPGAYGYYVDVYTNNSSSNTTQEINPSIGVLSGFLKLWTPGTEWNNGTILDEAILNENIDKAAEITNTRTQKEEDRAYLDDRRNQNYSMISGLGVYAENFIKGANAGTTISDTIPADATTVKYEDGGNSNGVWADETSSLGSIVKFVNTVRNSSASTSSAKAFFKYMRPFRWSEDVSIVSTLIPCKSSDPSNDGGFPSGHTNAAYLAALSLAYAVPERYQEMLTRASELGNNRIVAGMHSPLDVIGGRIMATAVMASMLNDPTNAELKKAAYEQAQNVLLTQTGTSTDQYSDYKTNLKNYTYRLTYGFEQTGDITKAMVVPKGAEALLETRLPYLDATQRRWVLYSTGLPSGYPVLDDAEGWGRLNLFAAANGYGAFDNDVTVTMDASQGGYHALDYWKNDISGSGALTKKGTGTLILSGNNTYTGGTVLEEGSLKAASGTAFGQGDVINSSGTIMEDASEGLTIDGDYTQMEEGTLELNIGSEEDVVNITGQASFDGTLVINFINDYVPANDTEIISFSSLDAGTEFSEVEIHGLPEEYKAQINGEALVVSTEATANDTAEDSDSTDTAESTDETEAGATESPATRDSSGAVFYFAMLAFGITGVVVYNRKSRKNA
;
A
#
# COMPACT_ATOMS: atom_id res chain seq x y z
N MET A 1 -17.84 15.98 76.04
CA MET A 1 -18.33 15.46 74.75
C MET A 1 -17.18 15.48 73.79
N LYS A 2 -16.59 14.30 73.54
CA LYS A 2 -15.46 14.12 72.61
C LYS A 2 -16.06 13.70 71.25
N ALA A 3 -15.83 14.52 70.22
CA ALA A 3 -16.18 14.15 68.85
C ALA A 3 -15.03 13.39 68.22
N THR A 4 -15.27 12.15 67.81
CA THR A 4 -14.33 11.29 67.11
C THR A 4 -14.51 11.55 65.63
N ALA A 5 -13.49 12.07 64.95
CA ALA A 5 -13.42 12.18 63.50
C ALA A 5 -12.90 10.87 62.94
N ALA A 6 -13.69 10.18 62.10
CA ALA A 6 -13.26 9.05 61.33
C ALA A 6 -12.55 9.58 60.07
N ILE A 7 -11.26 9.23 59.93
CA ILE A 7 -10.48 9.45 58.70
C ILE A 7 -10.72 8.25 57.80
N LEU A 8 -11.37 8.46 56.68
CA LEU A 8 -11.50 7.47 55.59
C LEU A 8 -10.19 7.55 54.79
N ALA A 9 -9.36 6.52 54.93
CA ALA A 9 -8.17 6.38 54.08
C ALA A 9 -8.58 5.74 52.75
N VAL A 10 -8.58 6.53 51.70
CA VAL A 10 -8.65 6.03 50.34
C VAL A 10 -7.29 5.41 50.00
N MET A 11 -7.26 4.09 49.88
CA MET A 11 -6.12 3.41 49.28
C MET A 11 -6.14 3.62 47.77
N VAL A 12 -5.31 4.54 47.28
CA VAL A 12 -4.94 4.60 45.87
C VAL A 12 -3.96 3.45 45.65
N SER A 13 -4.42 2.36 45.02
CA SER A 13 -3.52 1.33 44.53
C SER A 13 -2.71 1.93 43.38
N SER A 14 -1.48 2.27 43.62
CA SER A 14 -0.52 2.60 42.56
C SER A 14 -0.24 1.29 41.81
N GLN A 15 -0.85 1.08 40.70
CA GLN A 15 -0.40 0.06 39.76
C GLN A 15 0.98 0.47 39.27
N THR A 16 1.99 -0.27 39.69
CA THR A 16 3.32 -0.18 39.14
C THR A 16 3.30 -0.80 37.76
N PHE A 17 3.33 0.04 36.72
CA PHE A 17 3.66 -0.42 35.38
C PHE A 17 5.03 -1.13 35.47
N ILE A 18 5.03 -2.43 35.22
CA ILE A 18 6.27 -3.17 34.98
C ILE A 18 6.63 -2.83 33.54
N PRO A 19 7.77 -2.15 33.29
CA PRO A 19 8.19 -1.94 31.91
C PRO A 19 8.45 -3.33 31.31
N VAL A 20 7.72 -3.69 30.27
CA VAL A 20 8.09 -4.78 29.38
C VAL A 20 9.52 -4.47 28.92
N LEU A 21 10.44 -5.40 29.12
CA LEU A 21 11.81 -5.27 28.63
C LEU A 21 11.74 -5.09 27.12
N ALA A 22 12.02 -3.87 26.65
CA ALA A 22 12.13 -3.57 25.24
C ALA A 22 13.17 -4.52 24.64
N ALA A 23 12.74 -5.32 23.67
CA ALA A 23 13.68 -5.98 22.79
C ALA A 23 14.51 -4.90 22.08
N ASP A 24 15.73 -5.23 21.65
CA ASP A 24 16.68 -4.28 21.09
C ASP A 24 16.05 -3.42 19.98
N SER A 25 15.69 -2.18 20.30
CA SER A 25 15.21 -1.19 19.32
C SER A 25 16.33 -0.87 18.32
N VAL A 26 15.99 -0.69 17.06
CA VAL A 26 16.95 -0.25 16.05
C VAL A 26 17.34 1.21 16.34
N ASP A 27 18.65 1.50 16.31
CA ASP A 27 19.16 2.84 16.58
C ASP A 27 18.53 3.87 15.62
N ALA A 28 18.12 5.02 16.15
CA ALA A 28 17.48 6.08 15.36
C ALA A 28 18.34 6.55 14.17
N SER A 29 19.67 6.42 14.24
CA SER A 29 20.58 6.72 13.12
C SER A 29 20.49 5.74 11.95
N ALA A 30 19.77 4.61 12.08
CA ALA A 30 19.57 3.66 10.98
C ALA A 30 18.83 4.27 9.77
N ILE A 31 18.03 5.32 10.03
CA ILE A 31 17.35 6.06 8.98
C ILE A 31 18.08 7.34 8.55
N ASP A 32 19.27 7.62 9.08
CA ASP A 32 20.07 8.75 8.63
C ASP A 32 20.53 8.55 7.18
N PRO A 33 20.45 9.59 6.35
CA PRO A 33 20.82 9.45 4.94
C PRO A 33 22.34 9.33 4.77
N VAL A 34 22.75 8.52 3.81
CA VAL A 34 24.16 8.34 3.42
C VAL A 34 24.38 8.96 2.05
N PRO A 35 25.39 9.84 1.84
CA PRO A 35 25.63 10.46 0.53
C PRO A 35 26.25 9.48 -0.46
N GLY A 36 25.93 9.66 -1.74
CA GLY A 36 26.70 9.09 -2.84
C GLY A 36 28.03 9.82 -3.07
N ALA A 37 28.86 9.35 -4.00
CA ALA A 37 30.11 10.03 -4.37
C ALA A 37 29.89 11.45 -4.93
N TYR A 38 28.71 11.71 -5.45
CA TYR A 38 28.25 13.01 -5.99
C TYR A 38 27.58 13.91 -4.92
N GLY A 39 27.49 13.49 -3.68
CA GLY A 39 26.72 14.12 -2.61
C GLY A 39 25.33 13.48 -2.45
N TYR A 40 24.36 14.23 -1.93
CA TYR A 40 22.96 13.77 -1.88
C TYR A 40 22.25 14.15 -3.20
N TYR A 41 21.56 13.19 -3.80
CA TYR A 41 20.88 13.40 -5.08
C TYR A 41 19.96 14.61 -5.07
N VAL A 42 19.15 14.76 -4.02
CA VAL A 42 18.20 15.87 -3.89
C VAL A 42 18.83 17.26 -3.82
N ASP A 43 20.08 17.36 -3.38
CA ASP A 43 20.80 18.62 -3.27
C ASP A 43 21.48 19.01 -4.60
N VAL A 44 21.79 18.03 -5.46
CA VAL A 44 22.61 18.23 -6.66
C VAL A 44 21.96 17.76 -7.96
N TYR A 45 20.67 17.40 -7.94
CA TYR A 45 19.95 16.83 -9.10
C TYR A 45 20.04 17.69 -10.36
N THR A 46 20.19 19.00 -10.22
CA THR A 46 20.38 19.94 -11.33
C THR A 46 21.72 19.76 -12.07
N ASN A 47 22.69 19.04 -11.46
CA ASN A 47 23.96 18.71 -12.09
C ASN A 47 23.84 17.59 -13.14
N ASN A 48 22.65 17.01 -13.34
CA ASN A 48 22.39 16.10 -14.46
C ASN A 48 22.40 16.85 -15.79
N SER A 49 23.57 17.03 -16.34
CA SER A 49 23.79 17.70 -17.64
C SER A 49 24.81 16.95 -18.49
N SER A 50 24.78 17.17 -19.80
CA SER A 50 25.70 16.52 -20.73
C SER A 50 27.17 16.97 -20.57
N SER A 51 27.42 18.06 -19.87
CA SER A 51 28.78 18.51 -19.53
C SER A 51 29.37 17.77 -18.32
N ASN A 52 28.54 17.15 -17.49
CA ASN A 52 28.94 16.39 -16.32
C ASN A 52 28.97 14.90 -16.67
N THR A 53 30.15 14.37 -16.94
CA THR A 53 30.33 13.05 -17.60
C THR A 53 30.90 11.98 -16.68
N THR A 54 30.92 12.19 -15.36
CA THR A 54 31.41 11.19 -14.39
C THR A 54 30.39 10.96 -13.26
N GLN A 55 30.51 9.81 -12.58
CA GLN A 55 29.62 9.44 -11.47
C GLN A 55 29.76 10.33 -10.23
N GLU A 56 30.87 11.04 -10.07
CA GLU A 56 31.15 11.93 -8.94
C GLU A 56 30.51 13.32 -9.08
N ILE A 57 30.21 13.74 -10.30
CA ILE A 57 29.69 15.08 -10.59
C ILE A 57 28.30 15.08 -11.21
N ASN A 58 27.87 13.96 -11.79
CA ASN A 58 26.51 13.79 -12.34
C ASN A 58 25.71 12.82 -11.47
N PRO A 59 24.71 13.30 -10.72
CA PRO A 59 23.95 12.44 -9.80
C PRO A 59 23.20 11.31 -10.52
N SER A 60 22.74 11.52 -11.76
CA SER A 60 22.04 10.48 -12.53
C SER A 60 22.97 9.36 -13.02
N ILE A 61 24.24 9.65 -13.25
CA ILE A 61 25.26 8.63 -13.49
C ILE A 61 25.62 7.94 -12.16
N GLY A 62 25.77 8.73 -11.09
CA GLY A 62 26.19 8.26 -9.78
C GLY A 62 25.19 7.30 -9.14
N VAL A 63 23.90 7.62 -9.14
CA VAL A 63 22.85 6.73 -8.59
C VAL A 63 22.72 5.41 -9.35
N LEU A 64 23.12 5.40 -10.62
CA LEU A 64 23.12 4.22 -11.49
C LEU A 64 24.49 3.50 -11.55
N SER A 65 25.48 3.97 -10.79
CA SER A 65 26.86 3.44 -10.84
C SER A 65 26.99 1.97 -10.42
N GLY A 66 25.98 1.41 -9.76
CA GLY A 66 25.87 -0.03 -9.52
C GLY A 66 25.99 -0.87 -10.79
N PHE A 67 25.59 -0.33 -11.95
CA PHE A 67 25.76 -0.97 -13.25
C PHE A 67 27.23 -1.13 -13.67
N LEU A 68 28.13 -0.29 -13.15
CA LEU A 68 29.58 -0.41 -13.41
C LEU A 68 30.23 -1.66 -12.80
N LYS A 69 29.54 -2.38 -11.93
CA LYS A 69 29.98 -3.69 -11.45
C LYS A 69 29.75 -4.79 -12.50
N LEU A 70 28.85 -4.54 -13.45
CA LEU A 70 28.46 -5.48 -14.51
C LEU A 70 29.10 -5.14 -15.84
N TRP A 71 29.36 -3.86 -16.09
CA TRP A 71 29.75 -3.32 -17.37
C TRP A 71 30.72 -2.15 -17.27
N THR A 72 31.83 -2.21 -18.03
CA THR A 72 32.73 -1.07 -18.23
C THR A 72 32.39 -0.40 -19.56
N PRO A 73 31.96 0.88 -19.56
CA PRO A 73 31.69 1.62 -20.80
C PRO A 73 32.90 1.70 -21.71
N GLY A 74 32.66 1.51 -23.00
CA GLY A 74 33.70 1.68 -24.02
C GLY A 74 33.87 3.13 -24.50
N THR A 75 34.80 3.35 -25.41
CA THR A 75 34.92 4.61 -26.14
C THR A 75 33.81 4.75 -27.17
N GLU A 76 33.38 3.63 -27.75
CA GLU A 76 32.32 3.54 -28.74
C GLU A 76 31.12 2.77 -28.15
N TRP A 77 29.99 2.82 -28.85
CA TRP A 77 28.73 2.19 -28.44
C TRP A 77 28.78 0.64 -28.33
N ASN A 78 29.74 -0.01 -28.97
CA ASN A 78 29.83 -1.46 -29.12
C ASN A 78 31.15 -2.05 -28.62
N ASN A 79 32.00 -1.33 -27.92
CA ASN A 79 33.31 -1.80 -27.47
C ASN A 79 33.54 -1.72 -25.95
N GLY A 80 32.47 -1.69 -25.17
CA GLY A 80 32.55 -1.82 -23.72
C GLY A 80 32.91 -3.26 -23.30
N THR A 81 33.20 -3.46 -22.04
CA THR A 81 33.63 -4.75 -21.48
C THR A 81 32.61 -5.29 -20.50
N ILE A 82 32.18 -6.53 -20.69
CA ILE A 82 31.36 -7.28 -19.74
C ILE A 82 32.24 -7.64 -18.54
N LEU A 83 31.80 -7.32 -17.33
CA LEU A 83 32.45 -7.66 -16.07
C LEU A 83 31.76 -8.83 -15.36
N ASP A 84 30.43 -8.91 -15.46
CA ASP A 84 29.63 -10.01 -14.96
C ASP A 84 28.81 -10.60 -16.11
N GLU A 85 29.35 -11.68 -16.69
CA GLU A 85 28.76 -12.35 -17.84
C GLU A 85 27.44 -13.07 -17.45
N ALA A 86 27.36 -13.61 -16.24
CA ALA A 86 26.18 -14.36 -15.80
C ALA A 86 24.95 -13.44 -15.71
N ILE A 87 25.09 -12.29 -15.04
CA ILE A 87 23.99 -11.33 -14.88
C ILE A 87 23.62 -10.67 -16.20
N LEU A 88 24.60 -10.30 -17.03
CA LEU A 88 24.28 -9.64 -18.31
C LEU A 88 23.68 -10.60 -19.33
N ASN A 89 24.06 -11.88 -19.34
CA ASN A 89 23.40 -12.90 -20.15
C ASN A 89 21.96 -13.13 -19.64
N GLU A 90 21.75 -13.33 -18.33
CA GLU A 90 20.42 -13.46 -17.74
C GLU A 90 19.52 -12.26 -18.11
N ASN A 91 20.06 -11.04 -18.08
CA ASN A 91 19.35 -9.82 -18.48
C ASN A 91 18.84 -9.87 -19.93
N ILE A 92 19.65 -10.41 -20.85
CA ILE A 92 19.28 -10.56 -22.26
C ILE A 92 18.35 -11.76 -22.46
N ASP A 93 18.58 -12.87 -21.76
CA ASP A 93 17.73 -14.08 -21.83
C ASP A 93 16.31 -13.77 -21.35
N LYS A 94 16.16 -13.02 -20.24
CA LYS A 94 14.83 -12.53 -19.77
C LYS A 94 14.14 -11.65 -20.83
N ALA A 95 14.89 -10.80 -21.52
CA ALA A 95 14.33 -10.00 -22.61
C ALA A 95 13.90 -10.86 -23.79
N ALA A 96 14.71 -11.88 -24.16
CA ALA A 96 14.37 -12.83 -25.21
C ALA A 96 13.14 -13.67 -24.83
N GLU A 97 13.06 -14.19 -23.61
CA GLU A 97 11.91 -14.94 -23.11
C GLU A 97 10.62 -14.11 -23.23
N ILE A 98 10.63 -12.88 -22.70
CA ILE A 98 9.46 -11.98 -22.72
C ILE A 98 9.05 -11.68 -24.17
N THR A 99 10.00 -11.41 -25.07
CA THR A 99 9.68 -11.09 -26.47
C THR A 99 9.20 -12.30 -27.27
N ASN A 100 9.59 -13.51 -26.90
CA ASN A 100 9.21 -14.74 -27.59
C ASN A 100 7.90 -15.35 -27.07
N THR A 101 7.47 -14.98 -25.86
CA THR A 101 6.23 -15.48 -25.23
C THR A 101 5.07 -14.48 -25.25
N ARG A 102 5.33 -13.25 -25.68
CA ARG A 102 4.33 -12.18 -25.70
C ARG A 102 3.13 -12.51 -26.58
N THR A 103 1.96 -12.11 -26.12
CA THR A 103 0.70 -12.21 -26.87
C THR A 103 0.48 -11.00 -27.78
N GLN A 104 -0.42 -11.10 -28.76
CA GLN A 104 -0.80 -9.96 -29.61
C GLN A 104 -1.33 -8.78 -28.78
N LYS A 105 -2.09 -9.04 -27.73
CA LYS A 105 -2.60 -7.99 -26.81
C LYS A 105 -1.46 -7.23 -26.13
N GLU A 106 -0.41 -7.92 -25.75
CA GLU A 106 0.79 -7.29 -25.14
C GLU A 106 1.59 -6.52 -26.19
N GLU A 107 1.69 -7.01 -27.43
CA GLU A 107 2.30 -6.26 -28.54
C GLU A 107 1.55 -4.95 -28.81
N ASP A 108 0.22 -5.02 -28.88
CA ASP A 108 -0.63 -3.85 -29.09
C ASP A 108 -0.47 -2.84 -27.95
N ARG A 109 -0.44 -3.31 -26.71
CA ARG A 109 -0.22 -2.46 -25.54
C ARG A 109 1.18 -1.83 -25.56
N ALA A 110 2.21 -2.59 -25.94
CA ALA A 110 3.57 -2.10 -26.06
C ALA A 110 3.70 -1.03 -27.16
N TYR A 111 2.97 -1.19 -28.29
CA TYR A 111 2.89 -0.18 -29.33
C TYR A 111 2.26 1.12 -28.82
N LEU A 112 1.12 1.04 -28.13
CA LEU A 112 0.44 2.21 -27.61
C LEU A 112 1.30 2.96 -26.56
N ASP A 113 1.97 2.23 -25.68
CA ASP A 113 2.87 2.81 -24.67
C ASP A 113 4.17 3.38 -25.24
N ASP A 114 4.61 2.88 -26.40
CA ASP A 114 5.74 3.47 -27.14
C ASP A 114 5.34 4.76 -27.86
N ARG A 115 4.19 4.74 -28.52
CA ARG A 115 3.82 5.82 -29.45
C ARG A 115 3.07 6.96 -28.82
N ARG A 116 2.32 6.74 -27.73
CA ARG A 116 1.64 7.78 -26.96
C ARG A 116 2.61 8.56 -26.08
N ASN A 117 2.28 9.82 -25.83
CA ASN A 117 2.93 10.59 -24.77
C ASN A 117 2.80 9.85 -23.43
N GLN A 118 3.90 9.64 -22.70
CA GLN A 118 3.90 8.86 -21.45
C GLN A 118 3.02 9.50 -20.39
N ASN A 119 2.90 10.83 -20.35
CA ASN A 119 2.00 11.51 -19.41
C ASN A 119 0.54 11.11 -19.69
N TYR A 120 0.14 11.09 -20.98
CA TYR A 120 -1.20 10.63 -21.38
C TYR A 120 -1.42 9.15 -21.04
N SER A 121 -0.43 8.30 -21.32
CA SER A 121 -0.50 6.87 -21.00
C SER A 121 -0.72 6.61 -19.52
N MET A 122 -0.20 7.45 -18.63
CA MET A 122 -0.36 7.27 -17.18
C MET A 122 -1.78 7.58 -16.68
N ILE A 123 -2.60 8.33 -17.42
CA ILE A 123 -3.97 8.70 -17.00
C ILE A 123 -4.80 7.45 -16.68
N SER A 124 -4.58 6.33 -17.37
CA SER A 124 -5.31 5.08 -17.12
C SER A 124 -5.12 4.53 -15.69
N GLY A 125 -4.02 4.87 -15.01
CA GLY A 125 -3.79 4.54 -13.60
C GLY A 125 -4.73 5.25 -12.62
N LEU A 126 -5.38 6.34 -13.03
CA LEU A 126 -6.42 7.03 -12.25
C LEU A 126 -7.73 6.21 -12.14
N GLY A 127 -7.83 5.06 -12.84
CA GLY A 127 -8.94 4.14 -12.76
C GLY A 127 -10.25 4.80 -13.11
N VAL A 128 -11.23 4.74 -12.21
CA VAL A 128 -12.57 5.29 -12.45
C VAL A 128 -12.57 6.80 -12.78
N TYR A 129 -11.54 7.53 -12.41
CA TYR A 129 -11.40 8.98 -12.66
C TYR A 129 -10.69 9.32 -13.98
N ALA A 130 -10.24 8.33 -14.75
CA ALA A 130 -9.42 8.57 -15.96
C ALA A 130 -10.15 9.45 -16.99
N GLU A 131 -11.43 9.17 -17.31
CA GLU A 131 -12.22 10.02 -18.23
C GLU A 131 -12.48 11.42 -17.68
N ASN A 132 -12.74 11.52 -16.38
CA ASN A 132 -12.93 12.81 -15.71
C ASN A 132 -11.66 13.66 -15.84
N PHE A 133 -10.49 13.03 -15.66
CA PHE A 133 -9.21 13.71 -15.86
C PHE A 133 -9.01 14.12 -17.33
N ILE A 134 -9.28 13.22 -18.30
CA ILE A 134 -9.16 13.53 -19.73
C ILE A 134 -10.01 14.75 -20.09
N LYS A 135 -11.25 14.79 -19.64
CA LYS A 135 -12.17 15.93 -19.90
C LYS A 135 -11.72 17.20 -19.17
N GLY A 136 -11.42 17.07 -17.86
CA GLY A 136 -11.06 18.21 -17.00
C GLY A 136 -9.71 18.85 -17.33
N ALA A 137 -8.76 18.06 -17.84
CA ALA A 137 -7.44 18.49 -18.26
C ALA A 137 -7.35 18.81 -19.76
N ASN A 138 -8.42 18.62 -20.53
CA ASN A 138 -8.38 18.62 -21.99
C ASN A 138 -7.23 17.74 -22.53
N ALA A 139 -7.05 16.55 -21.92
CA ALA A 139 -6.00 15.64 -22.31
C ALA A 139 -6.36 14.91 -23.62
N GLY A 140 -5.34 14.63 -24.44
CA GLY A 140 -5.57 13.99 -25.72
C GLY A 140 -4.32 13.34 -26.33
N THR A 141 -4.57 12.47 -27.30
CA THR A 141 -3.56 11.79 -28.12
C THR A 141 -4.08 11.62 -29.53
N THR A 142 -3.20 11.68 -30.53
CA THR A 142 -3.53 11.33 -31.91
C THR A 142 -3.29 9.84 -32.21
N ILE A 143 -2.73 9.08 -31.27
CA ILE A 143 -2.50 7.64 -31.41
C ILE A 143 -3.75 6.88 -30.97
N SER A 144 -4.52 6.40 -31.96
CA SER A 144 -5.75 5.63 -31.75
C SER A 144 -5.48 4.30 -31.02
N ASP A 145 -6.50 3.80 -30.29
CA ASP A 145 -6.50 2.44 -29.73
C ASP A 145 -6.45 1.36 -30.83
N THR A 146 -6.95 1.68 -32.03
CA THR A 146 -6.81 0.82 -33.20
C THR A 146 -5.49 1.14 -33.90
N ILE A 147 -4.58 0.17 -33.89
CA ILE A 147 -3.26 0.29 -34.52
C ILE A 147 -3.45 0.33 -36.05
N PRO A 148 -2.88 1.33 -36.75
CA PRO A 148 -2.96 1.40 -38.21
C PRO A 148 -2.35 0.17 -38.90
N ALA A 149 -2.95 -0.30 -39.95
CA ALA A 149 -2.49 -1.49 -40.68
C ALA A 149 -1.09 -1.35 -41.29
N ASP A 150 -0.65 -0.10 -41.57
CA ASP A 150 0.66 0.21 -42.11
C ASP A 150 1.69 0.61 -41.02
N ALA A 151 1.37 0.46 -39.72
CA ALA A 151 2.28 0.76 -38.62
C ALA A 151 3.60 -0.05 -38.65
N THR A 152 3.62 -1.16 -39.40
CA THR A 152 4.85 -1.94 -39.63
C THR A 152 5.87 -1.25 -40.53
N THR A 153 5.45 -0.22 -41.26
CA THR A 153 6.30 0.55 -42.21
C THR A 153 6.29 2.05 -41.93
N VAL A 154 5.31 2.54 -41.20
CA VAL A 154 5.14 3.97 -40.88
C VAL A 154 5.30 4.19 -39.39
N LYS A 155 6.17 5.14 -39.03
CA LYS A 155 6.32 5.63 -37.66
C LYS A 155 5.28 6.72 -37.41
N TYR A 156 4.30 6.45 -36.56
CA TYR A 156 3.33 7.46 -36.11
C TYR A 156 3.87 8.25 -34.92
N GLU A 157 3.66 9.55 -34.90
CA GLU A 157 4.01 10.44 -33.79
C GLU A 157 2.75 10.96 -33.10
N ASP A 158 2.79 11.08 -31.77
CA ASP A 158 1.67 11.60 -30.98
C ASP A 158 1.61 13.12 -31.08
N GLY A 159 0.59 13.64 -31.70
CA GLY A 159 0.32 15.08 -31.81
C GLY A 159 -0.43 15.65 -30.60
N GLY A 160 -0.80 14.85 -29.62
CA GLY A 160 -1.54 15.31 -28.45
C GLY A 160 -3.00 15.67 -28.75
N ASN A 161 -3.52 16.63 -27.99
CA ASN A 161 -4.88 17.18 -28.16
C ASN A 161 -4.93 18.22 -29.31
N SER A 162 -6.06 18.90 -29.46
CA SER A 162 -6.25 19.94 -30.51
C SER A 162 -5.27 21.13 -30.39
N ASN A 163 -4.61 21.30 -29.24
CA ASN A 163 -3.61 22.33 -28.99
C ASN A 163 -2.17 21.82 -29.20
N GLY A 164 -1.99 20.56 -29.58
CA GLY A 164 -0.67 19.96 -29.81
C GLY A 164 0.07 19.56 -28.54
N VAL A 165 -0.62 19.43 -27.41
CA VAL A 165 -0.05 19.04 -26.10
C VAL A 165 -0.83 17.84 -25.53
N TRP A 166 -0.21 17.11 -24.59
CA TRP A 166 -0.88 15.96 -23.96
C TRP A 166 -2.06 16.37 -23.08
N ALA A 167 -2.02 17.58 -22.47
CA ALA A 167 -3.08 18.18 -21.65
C ALA A 167 -2.81 19.68 -21.46
N ASP A 168 -3.84 20.48 -21.14
CA ASP A 168 -3.76 21.93 -21.05
C ASP A 168 -3.56 22.41 -19.60
N GLU A 169 -2.50 23.19 -19.36
CA GLU A 169 -2.21 23.81 -18.05
C GLU A 169 -3.23 24.89 -17.65
N THR A 170 -4.04 25.38 -18.59
CA THR A 170 -5.09 26.39 -18.35
C THR A 170 -6.47 25.77 -18.12
N SER A 171 -6.57 24.45 -18.11
CA SER A 171 -7.81 23.71 -17.91
C SER A 171 -8.28 23.72 -16.45
N SER A 172 -9.44 23.12 -16.17
CA SER A 172 -9.96 22.97 -14.80
C SER A 172 -9.08 22.07 -13.92
N LEU A 173 -8.19 21.26 -14.50
CA LEU A 173 -7.19 20.44 -13.81
C LEU A 173 -5.76 20.90 -14.14
N GLY A 174 -5.60 22.16 -14.52
CA GLY A 174 -4.35 22.72 -15.02
C GLY A 174 -3.20 22.73 -14.02
N SER A 175 -3.47 22.81 -12.70
CA SER A 175 -2.41 22.74 -11.69
C SER A 175 -1.77 21.35 -11.65
N ILE A 176 -2.56 20.28 -11.80
CA ILE A 176 -2.05 18.92 -11.89
C ILE A 176 -1.23 18.75 -13.17
N VAL A 177 -1.75 19.21 -14.31
CA VAL A 177 -1.03 19.18 -15.61
C VAL A 177 0.31 19.90 -15.51
N LYS A 178 0.30 21.13 -14.95
CA LYS A 178 1.52 21.93 -14.76
C LYS A 178 2.53 21.25 -13.84
N PHE A 179 2.06 20.58 -12.78
CA PHE A 179 2.94 19.84 -11.88
C PHE A 179 3.62 18.68 -12.61
N VAL A 180 2.88 17.85 -13.35
CA VAL A 180 3.43 16.78 -14.20
C VAL A 180 4.46 17.36 -15.19
N ASN A 181 4.14 18.44 -15.89
CA ASN A 181 5.05 19.08 -16.86
C ASN A 181 6.31 19.61 -16.18
N THR A 182 6.20 20.24 -15.01
CA THR A 182 7.34 20.76 -14.25
C THR A 182 8.29 19.63 -13.85
N VAL A 183 7.78 18.53 -13.34
CA VAL A 183 8.58 17.35 -12.99
C VAL A 183 9.23 16.74 -14.24
N ARG A 184 8.49 16.59 -15.33
CA ARG A 184 8.97 16.00 -16.58
C ARG A 184 10.02 16.86 -17.29
N ASN A 185 9.95 18.16 -17.18
CA ASN A 185 10.88 19.12 -17.82
C ASN A 185 12.04 19.55 -16.90
N SER A 186 12.15 18.93 -15.71
CA SER A 186 13.27 19.15 -14.80
C SER A 186 14.57 18.51 -15.33
N SER A 187 15.61 18.45 -14.48
CA SER A 187 16.86 17.74 -14.79
C SER A 187 16.71 16.21 -14.86
N ALA A 188 15.63 15.72 -15.46
CA ALA A 188 15.17 14.34 -15.48
C ALA A 188 15.66 13.54 -16.71
N SER A 189 16.42 14.14 -17.61
CA SER A 189 16.87 13.48 -18.85
C SER A 189 17.80 12.31 -18.58
N THR A 190 17.52 11.16 -19.20
CA THR A 190 18.39 9.99 -19.19
C THR A 190 19.57 10.09 -20.17
N SER A 191 19.66 11.16 -20.96
CA SER A 191 20.62 11.27 -22.07
C SER A 191 22.07 11.24 -21.60
N SER A 192 22.41 11.95 -20.50
CA SER A 192 23.78 11.97 -19.95
C SER A 192 24.20 10.59 -19.45
N ALA A 193 23.32 9.87 -18.74
CA ALA A 193 23.57 8.52 -18.29
C ALA A 193 23.74 7.55 -19.49
N LYS A 194 22.86 7.62 -20.50
CA LYS A 194 22.99 6.81 -21.73
C LYS A 194 24.30 7.06 -22.46
N ALA A 195 24.72 8.31 -22.58
CA ALA A 195 25.98 8.69 -23.22
C ALA A 195 27.21 8.21 -22.42
N PHE A 196 27.10 8.10 -21.10
CA PHE A 196 28.14 7.58 -20.22
C PHE A 196 28.23 6.04 -20.32
N PHE A 197 27.12 5.32 -20.06
CA PHE A 197 27.12 3.87 -19.98
C PHE A 197 27.31 3.19 -21.34
N LYS A 198 26.85 3.80 -22.42
CA LYS A 198 26.95 3.27 -23.79
C LYS A 198 26.57 1.78 -23.91
N TYR A 199 25.64 1.32 -23.07
CA TYR A 199 25.15 -0.04 -23.07
C TYR A 199 24.12 -0.24 -24.19
N MET A 200 24.32 -1.24 -25.02
CA MET A 200 23.48 -1.49 -26.20
C MET A 200 22.07 -1.94 -25.80
N ARG A 201 21.10 -1.65 -26.67
CA ARG A 201 19.75 -2.23 -26.57
C ARG A 201 19.77 -3.74 -26.76
N PRO A 202 18.82 -4.51 -26.13
CA PRO A 202 18.87 -5.97 -26.12
C PRO A 202 18.84 -6.60 -27.51
N PHE A 203 18.08 -6.05 -28.48
CA PHE A 203 18.05 -6.54 -29.86
C PHE A 203 19.37 -6.34 -30.64
N ARG A 204 20.35 -5.66 -30.06
CA ARG A 204 21.71 -5.55 -30.61
C ARG A 204 22.68 -6.51 -29.94
N TRP A 205 22.29 -7.09 -28.80
CA TRP A 205 23.03 -8.13 -28.08
C TRP A 205 22.69 -9.52 -28.59
N SER A 206 21.41 -9.80 -28.88
CA SER A 206 20.93 -11.11 -29.29
C SER A 206 19.86 -10.99 -30.37
N GLU A 207 19.97 -11.87 -31.38
CA GLU A 207 18.94 -12.04 -32.42
C GLU A 207 17.68 -12.72 -31.88
N ASP A 208 17.75 -13.36 -30.69
CA ASP A 208 16.60 -13.96 -30.01
C ASP A 208 15.66 -12.90 -29.40
N VAL A 209 16.11 -11.66 -29.27
CA VAL A 209 15.27 -10.55 -28.84
C VAL A 209 14.58 -9.92 -30.04
N SER A 210 13.30 -10.22 -30.22
CA SER A 210 12.53 -9.72 -31.36
C SER A 210 11.81 -8.40 -31.04
N ILE A 211 11.89 -7.42 -31.95
CA ILE A 211 11.14 -6.16 -31.85
C ILE A 211 9.70 -6.40 -32.33
N VAL A 212 8.70 -5.82 -31.63
CA VAL A 212 7.30 -5.79 -32.09
C VAL A 212 7.25 -5.20 -33.51
N SER A 213 6.60 -5.90 -34.44
CA SER A 213 6.64 -5.56 -35.86
C SER A 213 6.21 -4.12 -36.17
N THR A 214 5.20 -3.62 -35.46
CA THR A 214 4.70 -2.25 -35.58
C THR A 214 5.63 -1.19 -34.99
N LEU A 215 6.67 -1.59 -34.24
CA LEU A 215 7.70 -0.71 -33.67
C LEU A 215 9.04 -0.77 -34.43
N ILE A 216 9.16 -1.61 -35.48
CA ILE A 216 10.38 -1.64 -36.32
C ILE A 216 10.69 -0.26 -36.92
N PRO A 217 9.72 0.55 -37.42
CA PRO A 217 9.99 1.90 -37.90
C PRO A 217 10.51 2.88 -36.84
N CYS A 218 10.37 2.54 -35.54
CA CYS A 218 10.86 3.35 -34.43
C CYS A 218 12.33 3.03 -34.04
N LYS A 219 12.90 1.93 -34.61
CA LYS A 219 14.30 1.57 -34.38
C LYS A 219 15.24 2.66 -34.90
N SER A 220 16.16 3.11 -34.07
CA SER A 220 17.19 4.05 -34.50
C SER A 220 18.11 3.42 -35.56
N SER A 221 18.38 4.15 -36.62
CA SER A 221 19.40 3.79 -37.62
C SER A 221 20.82 4.11 -37.15
N ASP A 222 20.97 4.98 -36.14
CA ASP A 222 22.25 5.35 -35.53
C ASP A 222 22.41 4.68 -34.16
N PRO A 223 23.19 3.57 -34.05
CA PRO A 223 23.40 2.89 -32.81
C PRO A 223 24.24 3.67 -31.79
N SER A 224 25.03 4.65 -32.24
CA SER A 224 25.92 5.43 -31.36
C SER A 224 25.16 6.33 -30.39
N ASN A 225 23.94 6.73 -30.75
CA ASN A 225 23.05 7.57 -29.94
C ASN A 225 21.82 6.81 -29.42
N ASP A 226 21.85 5.45 -29.45
CA ASP A 226 20.71 4.59 -29.11
C ASP A 226 21.01 3.66 -27.92
N GLY A 227 21.53 4.22 -26.82
CA GLY A 227 21.83 3.45 -25.60
C GLY A 227 20.59 2.81 -24.96
N GLY A 228 20.73 1.60 -24.45
CA GLY A 228 19.70 0.89 -23.70
C GLY A 228 19.54 1.46 -22.28
N PHE A 229 20.60 1.45 -21.51
CA PHE A 229 20.60 1.78 -20.08
C PHE A 229 20.84 3.26 -19.79
N PRO A 230 20.01 3.91 -18.93
CA PRO A 230 18.71 3.48 -18.44
C PRO A 230 17.56 3.74 -19.43
N SER A 231 16.39 3.12 -19.23
CA SER A 231 15.20 3.33 -20.08
C SER A 231 14.59 4.73 -19.92
N GLY A 232 14.56 5.52 -21.01
CA GLY A 232 13.97 6.86 -21.01
C GLY A 232 12.44 6.86 -20.89
N HIS A 233 11.74 5.93 -21.56
CA HIS A 233 10.29 5.80 -21.46
C HIS A 233 9.86 5.39 -20.05
N THR A 234 10.59 4.46 -19.41
CA THR A 234 10.32 4.06 -18.03
C THR A 234 10.51 5.23 -17.06
N ASN A 235 11.62 5.95 -17.19
CA ASN A 235 11.87 7.15 -16.39
C ASN A 235 10.73 8.16 -16.56
N ALA A 236 10.31 8.43 -17.80
CA ALA A 236 9.22 9.33 -18.13
C ALA A 236 7.88 8.91 -17.51
N ALA A 237 7.56 7.61 -17.60
CA ALA A 237 6.32 7.05 -17.05
C ALA A 237 6.28 7.17 -15.51
N TYR A 238 7.38 6.80 -14.83
CA TYR A 238 7.44 6.91 -13.37
C TYR A 238 7.38 8.36 -12.89
N LEU A 239 8.00 9.32 -13.58
CA LEU A 239 7.88 10.73 -13.24
C LEU A 239 6.43 11.23 -13.35
N ALA A 240 5.74 10.90 -14.44
CA ALA A 240 4.34 11.27 -14.63
C ALA A 240 3.43 10.58 -13.60
N ALA A 241 3.64 9.27 -13.39
CA ALA A 241 2.86 8.48 -12.44
C ALA A 241 3.04 8.96 -10.99
N LEU A 242 4.28 9.21 -10.56
CA LEU A 242 4.56 9.72 -9.21
C LEU A 242 3.99 11.13 -8.99
N SER A 243 3.99 11.97 -10.03
CA SER A 243 3.34 13.29 -9.96
C SER A 243 1.82 13.17 -9.80
N LEU A 244 1.19 12.25 -10.55
CA LEU A 244 -0.25 11.97 -10.42
C LEU A 244 -0.57 11.27 -9.08
N ALA A 245 0.27 10.36 -8.62
CA ALA A 245 0.14 9.69 -7.32
C ALA A 245 0.26 10.66 -6.14
N TYR A 246 1.12 11.66 -6.24
CA TYR A 246 1.21 12.73 -5.25
C TYR A 246 -0.07 13.58 -5.21
N ALA A 247 -0.60 13.94 -6.38
CA ALA A 247 -1.83 14.74 -6.47
C ALA A 247 -3.09 13.93 -6.09
N VAL A 248 -3.13 12.63 -6.42
CA VAL A 248 -4.26 11.71 -6.22
C VAL A 248 -3.78 10.49 -5.43
N PRO A 249 -3.46 10.65 -4.13
CA PRO A 249 -2.88 9.57 -3.33
C PRO A 249 -3.82 8.37 -3.15
N GLU A 250 -5.12 8.53 -3.39
CA GLU A 250 -6.12 7.47 -3.44
C GLU A 250 -5.85 6.45 -4.56
N ARG A 251 -4.99 6.83 -5.53
CA ARG A 251 -4.57 5.98 -6.66
C ARG A 251 -3.07 5.71 -6.66
N TYR A 252 -2.41 5.88 -5.52
CA TYR A 252 -0.95 5.82 -5.41
C TYR A 252 -0.38 4.50 -5.95
N GLN A 253 -0.89 3.38 -5.50
CA GLN A 253 -0.40 2.04 -5.88
C GLN A 253 -0.75 1.67 -7.32
N GLU A 254 -1.93 2.06 -7.79
CA GLU A 254 -2.36 1.85 -9.16
C GLU A 254 -1.52 2.67 -10.15
N MET A 255 -1.15 3.90 -9.78
CA MET A 255 -0.23 4.73 -10.57
C MET A 255 1.15 4.09 -10.68
N LEU A 256 1.69 3.56 -9.57
CA LEU A 256 2.95 2.81 -9.58
C LEU A 256 2.87 1.55 -10.44
N THR A 257 1.78 0.79 -10.33
CA THR A 257 1.51 -0.40 -11.15
C THR A 257 1.51 -0.04 -12.63
N ARG A 258 0.79 1.04 -12.98
CA ARG A 258 0.72 1.51 -14.38
C ARG A 258 2.09 1.94 -14.93
N ALA A 259 2.89 2.64 -14.13
CA ALA A 259 4.25 3.01 -14.54
C ALA A 259 5.14 1.77 -14.75
N SER A 260 5.05 0.80 -13.84
CA SER A 260 5.79 -0.46 -13.96
C SER A 260 5.36 -1.27 -15.17
N GLU A 261 4.07 -1.24 -15.52
CA GLU A 261 3.55 -1.88 -16.74
C GLU A 261 4.12 -1.25 -18.00
N LEU A 262 4.14 0.10 -18.09
CA LEU A 262 4.78 0.76 -19.22
C LEU A 262 6.26 0.41 -19.32
N GLY A 263 6.98 0.36 -18.19
CA GLY A 263 8.37 -0.12 -18.15
C GLY A 263 8.50 -1.54 -18.70
N ASN A 264 7.65 -2.46 -18.27
CA ASN A 264 7.60 -3.84 -18.78
C ASN A 264 7.30 -3.89 -20.29
N ASN A 265 6.39 -3.03 -20.77
CA ASN A 265 6.04 -2.95 -22.17
C ASN A 265 7.21 -2.47 -23.04
N ARG A 266 8.25 -1.86 -22.46
CA ARG A 266 9.51 -1.57 -23.17
C ARG A 266 10.32 -2.84 -23.42
N ILE A 267 10.22 -3.85 -22.53
CA ILE A 267 10.85 -5.17 -22.71
C ILE A 267 10.02 -5.96 -23.72
N VAL A 268 8.70 -6.01 -23.56
CA VAL A 268 7.77 -6.62 -24.53
C VAL A 268 7.99 -6.07 -25.94
N ALA A 269 8.23 -4.78 -26.07
CA ALA A 269 8.58 -4.13 -27.34
C ALA A 269 9.90 -4.61 -27.97
N GLY A 270 10.76 -5.29 -27.20
CA GLY A 270 12.12 -5.65 -27.59
C GLY A 270 13.10 -4.48 -27.59
N MET A 271 12.71 -3.33 -27.02
CA MET A 271 13.50 -2.08 -27.06
C MET A 271 14.40 -1.89 -25.83
N HIS A 272 14.11 -2.53 -24.72
CA HIS A 272 14.85 -2.44 -23.46
C HIS A 272 14.95 -3.79 -22.76
N SER A 273 15.96 -3.95 -21.92
CA SER A 273 16.14 -5.10 -21.03
C SER A 273 15.60 -4.79 -19.63
N PRO A 274 15.42 -5.82 -18.77
CA PRO A 274 15.02 -5.62 -17.36
C PRO A 274 15.89 -4.61 -16.61
N LEU A 275 17.22 -4.70 -16.71
CA LEU A 275 18.11 -3.74 -16.04
C LEU A 275 17.95 -2.30 -16.54
N ASP A 276 17.66 -2.10 -17.85
CA ASP A 276 17.37 -0.78 -18.40
C ASP A 276 16.13 -0.16 -17.73
N VAL A 277 15.10 -0.97 -17.53
CA VAL A 277 13.81 -0.57 -16.92
C VAL A 277 14.01 -0.26 -15.44
N ILE A 278 14.73 -1.12 -14.70
CA ILE A 278 15.12 -0.90 -13.30
C ILE A 278 15.86 0.42 -13.16
N GLY A 279 16.87 0.69 -13.98
CA GLY A 279 17.63 1.94 -13.97
C GLY A 279 16.75 3.18 -14.24
N GLY A 280 15.77 3.05 -15.15
CA GLY A 280 14.79 4.12 -15.44
C GLY A 280 13.91 4.44 -14.23
N ARG A 281 13.45 3.43 -13.48
CA ARG A 281 12.69 3.58 -12.23
C ARG A 281 13.51 4.26 -11.15
N ILE A 282 14.73 3.79 -10.89
CA ILE A 282 15.63 4.33 -9.86
C ILE A 282 15.82 5.83 -10.06
N MET A 283 16.22 6.21 -11.27
CA MET A 283 16.45 7.61 -11.61
C MET A 283 15.19 8.47 -11.44
N ALA A 284 14.02 7.99 -11.91
CA ALA A 284 12.76 8.72 -11.78
C ALA A 284 12.36 8.97 -10.33
N THR A 285 12.56 7.97 -9.46
CA THR A 285 12.24 8.07 -8.03
C THR A 285 13.09 9.14 -7.36
N ALA A 286 14.40 9.17 -7.64
CA ALA A 286 15.32 10.18 -7.11
C ALA A 286 15.00 11.59 -7.62
N VAL A 287 14.69 11.74 -8.91
CA VAL A 287 14.26 13.02 -9.50
C VAL A 287 12.95 13.49 -8.85
N MET A 288 11.96 12.63 -8.72
CA MET A 288 10.66 13.01 -8.12
C MET A 288 10.83 13.48 -6.68
N ALA A 289 11.61 12.78 -5.86
CA ALA A 289 11.92 13.22 -4.51
C ALA A 289 12.59 14.59 -4.50
N SER A 290 13.54 14.84 -5.42
CA SER A 290 14.19 16.14 -5.56
C SER A 290 13.20 17.25 -5.88
N MET A 291 12.26 17.01 -6.80
CA MET A 291 11.23 17.97 -7.19
C MET A 291 10.25 18.27 -6.04
N LEU A 292 9.93 17.28 -5.21
CA LEU A 292 9.07 17.45 -4.03
C LEU A 292 9.76 18.24 -2.92
N ASN A 293 11.07 18.11 -2.77
CA ASN A 293 11.88 18.83 -1.77
C ASN A 293 12.33 20.21 -2.23
N ASP A 294 12.25 20.53 -3.53
CA ASP A 294 12.60 21.86 -4.02
C ASP A 294 11.54 22.88 -3.56
N PRO A 295 11.93 23.88 -2.74
CA PRO A 295 10.99 24.86 -2.20
C PRO A 295 10.31 25.71 -3.29
N THR A 296 10.89 25.80 -4.49
CA THR A 296 10.28 26.53 -5.62
C THR A 296 9.02 25.83 -6.14
N ASN A 297 8.85 24.55 -5.85
CA ASN A 297 7.67 23.74 -6.24
C ASN A 297 6.60 23.65 -5.14
N ALA A 298 6.84 24.22 -3.95
CA ALA A 298 5.95 24.04 -2.79
C ALA A 298 4.49 24.43 -3.08
N GLU A 299 4.27 25.62 -3.66
CA GLU A 299 2.92 26.10 -4.00
C GLU A 299 2.29 25.27 -5.13
N LEU A 300 3.10 24.83 -6.11
CA LEU A 300 2.60 24.07 -7.25
C LEU A 300 2.16 22.65 -6.83
N LYS A 301 2.97 21.93 -6.03
CA LYS A 301 2.62 20.60 -5.55
C LYS A 301 1.37 20.63 -4.67
N LYS A 302 1.25 21.65 -3.80
CA LYS A 302 0.06 21.88 -2.97
C LYS A 302 -1.17 22.15 -3.83
N ALA A 303 -1.07 23.07 -4.81
CA ALA A 303 -2.18 23.39 -5.70
C ALA A 303 -2.62 22.17 -6.55
N ALA A 304 -1.69 21.30 -6.95
CA ALA A 304 -2.02 20.07 -7.68
C ALA A 304 -2.80 19.09 -6.81
N TYR A 305 -2.38 18.88 -5.56
CA TYR A 305 -3.09 18.05 -4.59
C TYR A 305 -4.48 18.61 -4.28
N GLU A 306 -4.57 19.89 -3.89
CA GLU A 306 -5.85 20.53 -3.56
C GLU A 306 -6.83 20.51 -4.76
N GLN A 307 -6.32 20.68 -5.98
CA GLN A 307 -7.16 20.60 -7.18
C GLN A 307 -7.69 19.18 -7.42
N ALA A 308 -6.87 18.15 -7.16
CA ALA A 308 -7.33 16.77 -7.23
C ALA A 308 -8.44 16.50 -6.22
N GLN A 309 -8.25 16.88 -4.95
CA GLN A 309 -9.23 16.67 -3.89
C GLN A 309 -10.53 17.43 -4.12
N ASN A 310 -10.45 18.71 -4.53
CA ASN A 310 -11.60 19.61 -4.62
C ASN A 310 -12.30 19.59 -5.98
N VAL A 311 -11.68 19.08 -7.04
CA VAL A 311 -12.25 19.11 -8.40
C VAL A 311 -12.37 17.71 -9.01
N LEU A 312 -11.29 16.90 -9.02
CA LEU A 312 -11.31 15.60 -9.67
C LEU A 312 -12.08 14.56 -8.87
N LEU A 313 -11.74 14.40 -7.59
CA LEU A 313 -12.30 13.36 -6.72
C LEU A 313 -13.73 13.66 -6.24
N THR A 314 -14.22 14.88 -6.43
CA THR A 314 -15.64 15.21 -6.17
C THR A 314 -16.58 14.73 -7.26
N GLN A 315 -16.05 14.25 -8.38
CA GLN A 315 -16.83 13.76 -9.52
C GLN A 315 -17.10 12.25 -9.37
N THR A 316 -18.25 11.81 -9.85
CA THR A 316 -18.52 10.37 -9.97
C THR A 316 -17.59 9.76 -11.01
N GLY A 317 -16.87 8.71 -10.66
CA GLY A 317 -16.02 7.97 -11.58
C GLY A 317 -16.85 7.25 -12.65
N THR A 318 -16.40 7.29 -13.90
CA THR A 318 -17.14 6.75 -15.06
C THR A 318 -16.34 5.73 -15.88
N SER A 319 -15.03 5.68 -15.68
CA SER A 319 -14.14 4.75 -16.43
C SER A 319 -14.12 3.37 -15.80
N THR A 320 -13.83 2.36 -16.62
CA THR A 320 -13.46 1.03 -16.12
C THR A 320 -12.10 1.10 -15.42
N ASP A 321 -12.02 0.58 -14.21
CA ASP A 321 -10.75 0.49 -13.47
C ASP A 321 -10.01 -0.82 -13.82
N GLN A 322 -8.96 -0.71 -14.62
CA GLN A 322 -8.10 -1.84 -15.01
C GLN A 322 -7.12 -2.26 -13.90
N TYR A 323 -7.00 -1.46 -12.84
CA TYR A 323 -6.08 -1.65 -11.73
C TYR A 323 -6.80 -1.84 -10.39
N SER A 324 -8.08 -2.25 -10.41
CA SER A 324 -8.86 -2.49 -9.19
C SER A 324 -8.43 -3.73 -8.40
N ASP A 325 -7.81 -4.72 -9.07
CA ASP A 325 -7.32 -5.93 -8.41
C ASP A 325 -5.97 -5.68 -7.70
N TYR A 326 -6.05 -5.41 -6.40
CA TYR A 326 -4.89 -5.16 -5.55
C TYR A 326 -3.88 -6.32 -5.55
N LYS A 327 -4.35 -7.59 -5.50
CA LYS A 327 -3.45 -8.76 -5.44
C LYS A 327 -2.64 -8.89 -6.73
N THR A 328 -3.29 -8.70 -7.88
CA THR A 328 -2.60 -8.67 -9.18
C THR A 328 -1.63 -7.50 -9.28
N ASN A 329 -2.00 -6.31 -8.80
CA ASN A 329 -1.12 -5.14 -8.78
C ASN A 329 0.13 -5.39 -7.93
N LEU A 330 -0.05 -5.87 -6.70
CA LEU A 330 1.03 -6.21 -5.77
C LEU A 330 2.00 -7.22 -6.40
N LYS A 331 1.48 -8.34 -6.94
CA LYS A 331 2.28 -9.38 -7.59
C LYS A 331 3.10 -8.82 -8.73
N ASN A 332 2.46 -8.08 -9.65
CA ASN A 332 3.11 -7.56 -10.84
C ASN A 332 4.14 -6.48 -10.51
N TYR A 333 3.81 -5.58 -9.60
CA TYR A 333 4.74 -4.53 -9.19
C TYR A 333 5.96 -5.11 -8.48
N THR A 334 5.76 -6.00 -7.50
CA THR A 334 6.84 -6.63 -6.75
C THR A 334 7.79 -7.42 -7.68
N TYR A 335 7.26 -8.22 -8.60
CA TYR A 335 8.06 -8.91 -9.60
C TYR A 335 8.93 -7.94 -10.42
N ARG A 336 8.34 -6.82 -10.87
CA ARG A 336 9.02 -5.82 -11.72
C ARG A 336 10.04 -4.97 -10.97
N LEU A 337 10.11 -5.04 -9.64
CA LEU A 337 11.19 -4.38 -8.88
C LEU A 337 12.54 -5.03 -9.14
N THR A 338 12.57 -6.34 -9.33
CA THR A 338 13.79 -7.13 -9.52
C THR A 338 13.77 -7.99 -10.80
N TYR A 339 12.64 -8.14 -11.46
CA TYR A 339 12.44 -9.07 -12.59
C TYR A 339 12.90 -10.50 -12.31
N GLY A 340 12.86 -10.93 -11.04
CA GLY A 340 13.29 -12.27 -10.63
C GLY A 340 14.78 -12.51 -10.74
N PHE A 341 15.62 -11.48 -10.79
CA PHE A 341 17.05 -11.64 -10.56
C PHE A 341 17.31 -12.16 -9.16
N GLU A 342 18.29 -13.01 -9.01
CA GLU A 342 18.74 -13.48 -7.71
C GLU A 342 19.64 -12.43 -7.03
N GLN A 343 19.78 -12.56 -5.71
CA GLN A 343 20.71 -11.76 -4.92
C GLN A 343 22.12 -12.34 -5.06
N THR A 344 22.93 -11.77 -5.93
CA THR A 344 24.31 -12.20 -6.20
C THR A 344 25.34 -11.32 -5.49
N GLY A 345 24.92 -10.18 -4.94
CA GLY A 345 25.75 -9.26 -4.18
C GLY A 345 25.75 -9.55 -2.68
N ASP A 346 26.20 -8.56 -1.90
CA ASP A 346 26.20 -8.62 -0.43
C ASP A 346 24.76 -8.50 0.12
N ILE A 347 24.24 -9.59 0.68
CA ILE A 347 22.87 -9.69 1.21
C ILE A 347 22.75 -9.18 2.66
N THR A 348 23.84 -8.73 3.28
CA THR A 348 23.88 -8.33 4.69
C THR A 348 23.75 -6.82 4.92
N LYS A 349 23.66 -6.03 3.83
CA LYS A 349 23.59 -4.57 3.96
C LYS A 349 22.22 -4.15 4.48
N ALA A 350 22.24 -3.38 5.57
CA ALA A 350 21.04 -2.71 6.06
C ALA A 350 20.40 -1.83 4.97
N MET A 351 19.11 -1.54 5.11
CA MET A 351 18.46 -0.55 4.26
C MET A 351 19.04 0.83 4.53
N VAL A 352 19.26 1.61 3.49
CA VAL A 352 19.58 3.03 3.55
C VAL A 352 18.39 3.80 3.00
N VAL A 353 17.87 4.76 3.75
CA VAL A 353 16.78 5.63 3.29
C VAL A 353 17.38 6.89 2.68
N PRO A 354 17.15 7.19 1.39
CA PRO A 354 17.72 8.36 0.75
C PRO A 354 17.25 9.66 1.41
N LYS A 355 18.10 10.69 1.39
CA LYS A 355 17.71 12.05 1.81
C LYS A 355 16.51 12.54 1.00
N GLY A 356 15.46 12.99 1.68
CA GLY A 356 14.27 13.56 1.04
C GLY A 356 13.29 12.54 0.45
N ALA A 357 13.57 11.22 0.54
CA ALA A 357 12.67 10.19 0.02
C ALA A 357 11.31 10.16 0.75
N GLU A 358 11.25 10.60 2.01
CA GLU A 358 10.03 10.71 2.81
C GLU A 358 8.96 11.61 2.17
N ALA A 359 9.35 12.55 1.31
CA ALA A 359 8.42 13.42 0.58
C ALA A 359 7.57 12.64 -0.44
N LEU A 360 8.04 11.47 -0.91
CA LEU A 360 7.29 10.60 -1.82
C LEU A 360 6.00 10.05 -1.18
N LEU A 361 5.93 10.01 0.15
CA LEU A 361 4.78 9.52 0.91
C LEU A 361 3.96 10.65 1.58
N GLU A 362 4.31 11.92 1.35
CA GLU A 362 3.73 13.07 2.05
C GLU A 362 2.20 13.13 1.97
N THR A 363 1.62 12.87 0.79
CA THR A 363 0.16 12.90 0.59
C THR A 363 -0.51 11.55 0.82
N ARG A 364 0.24 10.44 0.76
CA ARG A 364 -0.31 9.10 0.99
C ARG A 364 -0.39 8.73 2.49
N LEU A 365 0.59 9.16 3.27
CA LEU A 365 0.64 8.99 4.73
C LEU A 365 0.76 10.36 5.41
N PRO A 366 -0.26 11.24 5.25
CA PRO A 366 -0.15 12.64 5.67
C PRO A 366 -0.18 12.81 7.19
N TYR A 367 -0.69 11.83 7.93
CA TYR A 367 -0.75 11.80 9.40
C TYR A 367 0.55 11.31 10.05
N LEU A 368 1.51 10.80 9.26
CA LEU A 368 2.85 10.47 9.73
C LEU A 368 3.79 11.67 9.50
N ASP A 369 4.68 11.95 10.43
CA ASP A 369 5.73 12.95 10.23
C ASP A 369 6.85 12.44 9.28
N ALA A 370 7.80 13.31 8.97
CA ALA A 370 8.89 12.99 8.04
C ALA A 370 9.75 11.81 8.57
N THR A 371 10.03 11.77 9.88
CA THR A 371 10.81 10.71 10.51
C THR A 371 10.09 9.37 10.44
N GLN A 372 8.79 9.37 10.72
CA GLN A 372 7.95 8.19 10.64
C GLN A 372 7.87 7.65 9.20
N ARG A 373 7.70 8.53 8.19
CA ARG A 373 7.74 8.11 6.78
C ARG A 373 9.11 7.54 6.38
N ARG A 374 10.22 7.99 6.98
CA ARG A 374 11.54 7.37 6.78
C ARG A 374 11.59 5.96 7.36
N TRP A 375 11.03 5.72 8.55
CA TRP A 375 10.88 4.38 9.12
C TRP A 375 10.00 3.46 8.28
N VAL A 376 8.92 3.98 7.69
CA VAL A 376 8.13 3.22 6.70
C VAL A 376 8.99 2.80 5.52
N LEU A 377 9.77 3.72 4.92
CA LEU A 377 10.67 3.40 3.81
C LEU A 377 11.78 2.42 4.19
N TYR A 378 12.29 2.50 5.42
CA TYR A 378 13.30 1.60 5.96
C TYR A 378 12.75 0.18 6.08
N SER A 379 11.62 0.02 6.75
CA SER A 379 11.02 -1.29 7.05
C SER A 379 10.38 -1.97 5.83
N THR A 380 10.11 -1.23 4.75
CA THR A 380 9.52 -1.77 3.52
C THR A 380 10.49 -1.89 2.35
N GLY A 381 11.75 -1.50 2.56
CA GLY A 381 12.79 -1.55 1.53
C GLY A 381 13.11 -2.97 1.09
N LEU A 382 13.56 -3.11 -0.16
CA LEU A 382 14.01 -4.40 -0.70
C LEU A 382 15.28 -4.87 0.02
N PRO A 383 15.48 -6.17 0.22
CA PRO A 383 16.75 -6.71 0.68
C PRO A 383 17.88 -6.34 -0.27
N SER A 384 19.14 -6.33 0.24
CA SER A 384 20.32 -6.03 -0.56
C SER A 384 20.77 -7.21 -1.42
N GLY A 385 21.70 -6.96 -2.32
CA GLY A 385 22.35 -7.99 -3.14
C GLY A 385 21.76 -8.17 -4.54
N TYR A 386 20.66 -7.52 -4.89
CA TYR A 386 20.14 -7.54 -6.25
C TYR A 386 20.99 -6.68 -7.21
N PRO A 387 21.14 -7.09 -8.48
CA PRO A 387 21.87 -6.31 -9.47
C PRO A 387 21.34 -4.88 -9.57
N VAL A 388 22.25 -3.89 -9.54
CA VAL A 388 21.98 -2.45 -9.73
C VAL A 388 21.21 -1.77 -8.59
N LEU A 389 20.60 -2.50 -7.64
CA LEU A 389 19.75 -1.91 -6.61
C LEU A 389 20.50 -1.31 -5.41
N ASP A 390 21.75 -1.76 -5.17
CA ASP A 390 22.55 -1.34 -4.00
C ASP A 390 23.35 -0.07 -4.30
N ASP A 391 22.67 1.01 -4.67
CA ASP A 391 23.31 2.33 -4.73
C ASP A 391 23.59 2.87 -3.31
N ALA A 392 24.50 3.84 -3.20
CA ALA A 392 24.98 4.31 -1.92
C ALA A 392 23.90 5.00 -1.07
N GLU A 393 22.93 5.67 -1.72
CA GLU A 393 21.84 6.36 -1.04
C GLU A 393 20.61 5.46 -0.78
N GLY A 394 20.48 4.31 -1.47
CA GLY A 394 19.38 3.35 -1.33
C GLY A 394 18.17 3.60 -2.25
N TRP A 395 18.26 4.46 -3.26
CA TRP A 395 17.16 4.72 -4.21
C TRP A 395 16.67 3.47 -4.93
N GLY A 396 17.59 2.55 -5.25
CA GLY A 396 17.27 1.30 -5.95
C GLY A 396 16.39 0.37 -5.14
N ARG A 397 16.55 0.38 -3.82
CA ARG A 397 15.88 -0.53 -2.88
C ARG A 397 14.52 -0.03 -2.37
N LEU A 398 14.09 1.18 -2.73
CA LEU A 398 12.78 1.69 -2.35
C LEU A 398 11.65 0.86 -2.97
N ASN A 399 10.75 0.34 -2.13
CA ASN A 399 9.50 -0.32 -2.51
C ASN A 399 8.31 0.58 -2.13
N LEU A 400 8.01 1.55 -2.98
CA LEU A 400 6.96 2.54 -2.71
C LEU A 400 5.55 1.92 -2.67
N PHE A 401 5.33 0.78 -3.32
CA PHE A 401 4.04 0.08 -3.27
C PHE A 401 3.79 -0.48 -1.86
N ALA A 402 4.78 -1.14 -1.27
CA ALA A 402 4.71 -1.60 0.11
C ALA A 402 4.66 -0.43 1.08
N ALA A 403 5.49 0.60 0.89
CA ALA A 403 5.51 1.80 1.74
C ALA A 403 4.15 2.51 1.81
N ALA A 404 3.36 2.50 0.72
CA ALA A 404 2.01 3.04 0.71
C ALA A 404 0.99 2.26 1.57
N ASN A 405 1.34 1.07 2.04
CA ASN A 405 0.56 0.24 2.98
C ASN A 405 0.99 0.41 4.45
N GLY A 406 1.73 1.44 4.79
CA GLY A 406 2.26 1.66 6.14
C GLY A 406 3.57 0.91 6.41
N TYR A 407 3.85 0.65 7.68
CA TYR A 407 5.07 -0.01 8.12
C TYR A 407 5.17 -1.47 7.65
N GLY A 408 6.38 -1.96 7.44
CA GLY A 408 6.69 -3.38 7.29
C GLY A 408 7.24 -4.00 8.58
N ALA A 409 7.77 -3.17 9.48
CA ALA A 409 8.17 -3.57 10.82
C ALA A 409 8.10 -2.38 11.78
N PHE A 410 7.80 -2.66 13.05
CA PHE A 410 7.98 -1.73 14.15
C PHE A 410 9.34 -1.99 14.81
N ASP A 411 10.37 -1.38 14.22
CA ASP A 411 11.73 -1.44 14.75
C ASP A 411 11.90 -0.62 16.03
N ASN A 412 10.95 0.28 16.29
CA ASN A 412 10.81 1.13 17.48
C ASN A 412 9.31 1.32 17.76
N ASP A 413 8.96 1.85 18.94
CA ASP A 413 7.57 2.20 19.24
C ASP A 413 7.04 3.25 18.27
N VAL A 414 5.84 3.03 17.78
CA VAL A 414 5.18 3.85 16.78
C VAL A 414 3.92 4.49 17.37
N THR A 415 3.84 5.81 17.34
CA THR A 415 2.62 6.54 17.68
C THR A 415 2.00 7.13 16.41
N VAL A 416 0.75 6.77 16.15
CA VAL A 416 -0.03 7.26 14.99
C VAL A 416 -1.13 8.17 15.49
N THR A 417 -1.12 9.44 15.05
CA THR A 417 -2.16 10.42 15.40
C THR A 417 -2.95 10.81 14.15
N MET A 418 -4.24 10.47 14.09
CA MET A 418 -5.11 10.73 12.96
C MET A 418 -6.25 11.68 13.38
N ASP A 419 -6.43 12.76 12.62
CA ASP A 419 -7.48 13.75 12.85
C ASP A 419 -8.55 13.64 11.76
N ALA A 420 -9.67 12.97 12.08
CA ALA A 420 -10.76 12.74 11.13
C ALA A 420 -11.37 14.04 10.54
N SER A 421 -11.21 15.17 11.23
CA SER A 421 -11.72 16.46 10.75
C SER A 421 -11.03 16.96 9.48
N GLN A 422 -9.82 16.46 9.20
CA GLN A 422 -9.04 16.78 8.01
C GLN A 422 -9.46 15.96 6.77
N GLY A 423 -10.27 14.89 6.95
CA GLY A 423 -10.74 14.03 5.87
C GLY A 423 -9.64 13.16 5.25
N GLY A 424 -9.96 12.47 4.13
CA GLY A 424 -9.03 11.61 3.41
C GLY A 424 -8.33 10.59 4.32
N TYR A 425 -7.03 10.41 4.13
CA TYR A 425 -6.24 9.47 4.94
C TYR A 425 -6.08 9.88 6.41
N HIS A 426 -6.34 11.13 6.78
CA HIS A 426 -6.43 11.51 8.19
C HIS A 426 -7.67 10.94 8.89
N ALA A 427 -8.75 10.70 8.14
CA ALA A 427 -9.99 10.14 8.68
C ALA A 427 -9.99 8.61 8.68
N LEU A 428 -9.46 8.00 7.62
CA LEU A 428 -9.48 6.56 7.44
C LEU A 428 -8.29 6.10 6.59
N ASP A 429 -7.50 5.16 7.11
CA ASP A 429 -6.45 4.51 6.32
C ASP A 429 -6.36 3.01 6.61
N TYR A 430 -5.75 2.28 5.66
CA TYR A 430 -5.54 0.84 5.68
C TYR A 430 -4.05 0.53 5.63
N TRP A 431 -3.53 -0.15 6.65
CA TRP A 431 -2.22 -0.77 6.60
C TRP A 431 -2.36 -2.25 6.25
N LYS A 432 -1.76 -2.63 5.12
CA LYS A 432 -1.94 -3.97 4.51
C LYS A 432 -0.67 -4.81 4.53
N ASN A 433 0.45 -4.26 5.03
CA ASN A 433 1.67 -5.04 5.20
C ASN A 433 1.55 -5.98 6.39
N ASP A 434 2.26 -7.11 6.32
CA ASP A 434 2.54 -7.95 7.48
C ASP A 434 3.62 -7.26 8.31
N ILE A 435 3.22 -6.70 9.45
CA ILE A 435 4.10 -5.87 10.29
C ILE A 435 4.79 -6.77 11.32
N SER A 436 6.13 -6.79 11.29
CA SER A 436 6.98 -7.48 12.26
C SER A 436 7.64 -6.50 13.23
N GLY A 437 8.61 -6.99 14.03
CA GLY A 437 9.43 -6.15 14.90
C GLY A 437 9.07 -6.23 16.38
N SER A 438 9.77 -5.47 17.20
CA SER A 438 9.62 -5.51 18.66
C SER A 438 8.98 -4.25 19.25
N GLY A 439 8.75 -3.22 18.44
CA GLY A 439 8.09 -1.99 18.87
C GLY A 439 6.59 -2.15 19.06
N ALA A 440 6.00 -1.23 19.82
CA ALA A 440 4.57 -1.14 20.08
C ALA A 440 3.87 -0.18 19.11
N LEU A 441 2.57 -0.39 18.91
CA LEU A 441 1.70 0.56 18.23
C LEU A 441 0.85 1.32 19.24
N THR A 442 0.88 2.66 19.21
CA THR A 442 -0.06 3.52 19.92
C THR A 442 -0.88 4.33 18.91
N LYS A 443 -2.21 4.14 18.88
CA LYS A 443 -3.14 4.91 18.04
C LYS A 443 -3.82 6.00 18.85
N LYS A 444 -3.72 7.24 18.33
CA LYS A 444 -4.29 8.48 18.91
C LYS A 444 -5.12 9.23 17.88
N GLY A 445 -5.93 10.17 18.39
CA GLY A 445 -6.75 11.07 17.57
C GLY A 445 -7.94 10.37 16.93
N THR A 446 -8.87 11.15 16.42
CA THR A 446 -10.25 10.77 16.10
C THR A 446 -10.45 9.91 14.84
N GLY A 447 -9.40 9.71 14.03
CA GLY A 447 -9.48 8.92 12.80
C GLY A 447 -9.43 7.41 13.05
N THR A 448 -9.70 6.64 12.00
CA THR A 448 -9.70 5.17 12.00
C THR A 448 -8.49 4.62 11.27
N LEU A 449 -7.74 3.73 11.95
CA LEU A 449 -6.69 2.94 11.31
C LEU A 449 -7.15 1.48 11.21
N ILE A 450 -7.05 0.90 10.02
CA ILE A 450 -7.40 -0.50 9.75
C ILE A 450 -6.12 -1.30 9.50
N LEU A 451 -5.94 -2.37 10.27
CA LEU A 451 -4.82 -3.30 10.15
C LEU A 451 -5.31 -4.60 9.50
N SER A 452 -4.80 -4.93 8.31
CA SER A 452 -5.23 -6.10 7.55
C SER A 452 -4.10 -7.07 7.19
N GLY A 453 -2.87 -6.81 7.64
CA GLY A 453 -1.74 -7.74 7.52
C GLY A 453 -1.75 -8.82 8.60
N ASN A 454 -1.02 -9.91 8.36
CA ASN A 454 -0.73 -10.92 9.37
C ASN A 454 0.44 -10.43 10.24
N ASN A 455 0.11 -9.65 11.26
CA ASN A 455 1.10 -8.95 12.05
C ASN A 455 1.74 -9.86 13.11
N THR A 456 3.04 -9.67 13.35
CA THR A 456 3.84 -10.46 14.30
C THR A 456 4.70 -9.59 15.22
N TYR A 457 4.47 -8.27 15.25
CA TYR A 457 5.19 -7.40 16.18
C TYR A 457 4.83 -7.72 17.63
N THR A 458 5.79 -7.54 18.54
CA THR A 458 5.68 -8.07 19.91
C THR A 458 5.55 -6.99 21.00
N GLY A 459 5.60 -5.71 20.63
CA GLY A 459 5.56 -4.61 21.60
C GLY A 459 4.17 -4.26 22.12
N GLY A 460 3.13 -4.91 21.58
CA GLY A 460 1.72 -4.67 21.95
C GLY A 460 1.06 -3.53 21.21
N THR A 461 -0.23 -3.34 21.48
CA THR A 461 -1.09 -2.36 20.80
C THR A 461 -1.90 -1.56 21.79
N VAL A 462 -1.86 -0.24 21.69
CA VAL A 462 -2.60 0.69 22.58
C VAL A 462 -3.50 1.59 21.73
N LEU A 463 -4.79 1.60 22.01
CA LEU A 463 -5.73 2.60 21.51
C LEU A 463 -6.00 3.65 22.60
N GLU A 464 -5.61 4.91 22.33
CA GLU A 464 -5.88 6.02 23.23
C GLU A 464 -7.09 6.88 22.77
N GLU A 465 -7.39 6.94 21.46
CA GLU A 465 -8.50 7.71 20.93
C GLU A 465 -8.87 7.30 19.50
N GLY A 466 -10.12 7.47 19.11
CA GLY A 466 -10.67 7.19 17.78
C GLY A 466 -10.92 5.70 17.57
N SER A 467 -10.53 5.15 16.41
CA SER A 467 -10.84 3.76 16.12
C SER A 467 -9.62 2.99 15.59
N LEU A 468 -9.50 1.74 16.02
CA LEU A 468 -8.55 0.77 15.51
C LEU A 468 -9.31 -0.49 15.09
N LYS A 469 -9.20 -0.87 13.81
CA LYS A 469 -9.98 -1.98 13.25
C LYS A 469 -9.07 -3.16 12.91
N ALA A 470 -9.42 -4.34 13.41
CA ALA A 470 -8.81 -5.61 13.02
C ALA A 470 -9.51 -6.16 11.78
N ALA A 471 -8.80 -6.30 10.67
CA ALA A 471 -9.28 -6.89 9.44
C ALA A 471 -8.48 -8.15 9.04
N SER A 472 -7.75 -8.74 9.99
CA SER A 472 -7.10 -10.05 9.92
C SER A 472 -7.06 -10.68 11.32
N GLY A 473 -6.93 -11.99 11.38
CA GLY A 473 -6.93 -12.75 12.64
C GLY A 473 -5.76 -12.44 13.58
N THR A 474 -4.69 -11.80 13.11
CA THR A 474 -3.51 -11.37 13.90
C THR A 474 -3.22 -9.87 13.77
N ALA A 475 -4.25 -9.07 13.49
CA ALA A 475 -4.12 -7.65 13.20
C ALA A 475 -3.32 -6.88 14.28
N PHE A 476 -3.42 -7.26 15.55
CA PHE A 476 -2.79 -6.54 16.67
C PHE A 476 -1.44 -7.12 17.13
N GLY A 477 -0.84 -8.00 16.30
CA GLY A 477 0.48 -8.60 16.59
C GLY A 477 0.45 -9.66 17.69
N GLN A 478 1.58 -9.82 18.39
CA GLN A 478 1.83 -10.86 19.39
C GLN A 478 2.17 -10.23 20.76
N GLY A 479 1.33 -9.34 21.23
CA GLY A 479 1.53 -8.67 22.51
C GLY A 479 0.20 -8.20 23.09
N ASP A 480 0.27 -7.57 24.26
CA ASP A 480 -0.91 -7.08 24.96
C ASP A 480 -1.67 -6.03 24.13
N VAL A 481 -2.98 -6.01 24.29
CA VAL A 481 -3.86 -5.01 23.67
C VAL A 481 -4.55 -4.21 24.77
N ILE A 482 -4.36 -2.88 24.73
CA ILE A 482 -4.96 -1.96 25.69
C ILE A 482 -5.88 -0.99 24.95
N ASN A 483 -7.18 -1.03 25.27
CA ASN A 483 -8.15 -0.02 24.85
C ASN A 483 -8.39 0.97 25.98
N SER A 484 -7.62 2.06 25.99
CA SER A 484 -7.77 3.10 27.03
C SER A 484 -8.99 3.96 26.80
N SER A 485 -9.30 4.30 25.53
CA SER A 485 -10.45 5.07 25.11
C SER A 485 -10.61 4.96 23.60
N GLY A 486 -11.85 4.94 23.12
CA GLY A 486 -12.14 4.78 21.69
C GLY A 486 -12.67 3.40 21.34
N THR A 487 -12.74 3.06 20.05
CA THR A 487 -13.39 1.84 19.59
C THR A 487 -12.38 0.88 18.96
N ILE A 488 -12.18 -0.29 19.54
CA ILE A 488 -11.61 -1.44 18.85
C ILE A 488 -12.72 -2.15 18.11
N MET A 489 -12.55 -2.34 16.78
CA MET A 489 -13.53 -2.99 15.90
C MET A 489 -12.94 -4.30 15.38
N GLU A 490 -13.66 -5.39 15.53
CA GLU A 490 -13.34 -6.67 14.92
C GLU A 490 -14.14 -6.83 13.62
N ASP A 491 -13.46 -7.19 12.52
CA ASP A 491 -14.05 -7.44 11.20
C ASP A 491 -13.17 -8.43 10.40
N ALA A 492 -12.51 -9.34 11.10
CA ALA A 492 -11.70 -10.40 10.49
C ALA A 492 -12.61 -11.59 10.12
N SER A 493 -12.46 -12.11 8.91
CA SER A 493 -13.31 -13.22 8.43
C SER A 493 -13.09 -14.57 9.12
N GLU A 494 -12.04 -14.68 9.94
CA GLU A 494 -11.64 -15.92 10.63
C GLU A 494 -11.52 -15.70 12.16
N GLY A 495 -12.19 -14.65 12.68
CA GLY A 495 -12.05 -14.19 14.06
C GLY A 495 -10.72 -13.50 14.35
N LEU A 496 -10.57 -12.96 15.55
CA LEU A 496 -9.40 -12.20 16.00
C LEU A 496 -8.70 -12.93 17.14
N THR A 497 -7.39 -13.13 17.05
CA THR A 497 -6.55 -13.57 18.17
C THR A 497 -5.76 -12.40 18.73
N ILE A 498 -5.87 -12.17 20.03
CA ILE A 498 -5.01 -11.32 20.84
C ILE A 498 -4.02 -12.23 21.54
N ASP A 499 -2.77 -12.23 21.07
CA ASP A 499 -1.70 -13.12 21.60
C ASP A 499 -0.99 -12.45 22.78
N GLY A 500 -1.73 -12.22 23.84
CA GLY A 500 -1.34 -11.52 25.07
C GLY A 500 -2.55 -11.22 25.93
N ASP A 501 -2.40 -10.25 26.85
CA ASP A 501 -3.48 -9.77 27.70
C ASP A 501 -4.35 -8.74 26.96
N TYR A 502 -5.65 -8.71 27.28
CA TYR A 502 -6.57 -7.68 26.80
C TYR A 502 -7.07 -6.83 27.98
N THR A 503 -6.88 -5.53 27.92
CA THR A 503 -7.40 -4.60 28.91
C THR A 503 -8.26 -3.53 28.24
N GLN A 504 -9.51 -3.43 28.63
CA GLN A 504 -10.40 -2.32 28.25
C GLN A 504 -10.72 -1.49 29.47
N MET A 505 -10.61 -0.15 29.31
CA MET A 505 -10.93 0.82 30.36
C MET A 505 -12.35 1.40 30.18
N GLU A 506 -12.85 2.15 31.19
CA GLU A 506 -14.21 2.70 31.26
C GLU A 506 -14.66 3.46 30.01
N GLU A 507 -13.77 4.19 29.32
CA GLU A 507 -14.09 4.94 28.09
C GLU A 507 -13.87 4.14 26.80
N GLY A 508 -13.50 2.85 26.89
CA GLY A 508 -13.27 1.98 25.74
C GLY A 508 -14.55 1.33 25.24
N THR A 509 -14.58 1.05 23.95
CA THR A 509 -15.62 0.24 23.29
C THR A 509 -14.95 -0.91 22.54
N LEU A 510 -15.45 -2.13 22.71
CA LEU A 510 -15.15 -3.26 21.84
C LEU A 510 -16.38 -3.53 20.97
N GLU A 511 -16.22 -3.41 19.65
CA GLU A 511 -17.29 -3.66 18.67
C GLU A 511 -16.96 -4.93 17.87
N LEU A 512 -17.86 -5.92 17.90
CA LEU A 512 -17.72 -7.21 17.26
C LEU A 512 -18.78 -7.37 16.17
N ASN A 513 -18.37 -7.85 14.98
CA ASN A 513 -19.26 -8.18 13.87
C ASN A 513 -19.30 -9.70 13.69
N ILE A 514 -20.33 -10.35 14.20
CA ILE A 514 -20.49 -11.79 14.25
C ILE A 514 -21.40 -12.27 13.12
N GLY A 515 -20.85 -12.90 12.10
CA GLY A 515 -21.59 -13.44 10.95
C GLY A 515 -21.57 -14.98 10.88
N SER A 516 -20.77 -15.63 11.74
CA SER A 516 -20.63 -17.10 11.81
C SER A 516 -20.12 -17.54 13.18
N GLU A 517 -20.08 -18.86 13.41
CA GLU A 517 -19.46 -19.45 14.61
C GLU A 517 -17.93 -19.31 14.66
N GLU A 518 -17.30 -18.91 13.56
CA GLU A 518 -15.85 -18.74 13.45
C GLU A 518 -15.40 -17.32 13.84
N ASP A 519 -16.34 -16.36 13.95
CA ASP A 519 -16.06 -14.96 14.29
C ASP A 519 -15.94 -14.80 15.82
N VAL A 520 -14.89 -15.40 16.41
CA VAL A 520 -14.59 -15.38 17.84
C VAL A 520 -13.36 -14.54 18.11
N VAL A 521 -13.40 -13.73 19.16
CA VAL A 521 -12.21 -13.07 19.71
C VAL A 521 -11.54 -13.99 20.72
N ASN A 522 -10.33 -14.45 20.41
CA ASN A 522 -9.55 -15.33 21.30
C ASN A 522 -8.42 -14.53 21.98
N ILE A 523 -8.52 -14.35 23.30
CA ILE A 523 -7.52 -13.71 24.15
C ILE A 523 -6.69 -14.81 24.81
N THR A 524 -5.42 -14.98 24.39
CA THR A 524 -4.57 -16.06 24.92
C THR A 524 -4.08 -15.78 26.33
N GLY A 525 -4.08 -14.54 26.77
CA GLY A 525 -3.73 -14.06 28.09
C GLY A 525 -4.91 -13.80 29.03
N GLN A 526 -4.74 -12.88 29.95
CA GLN A 526 -5.76 -12.41 30.88
C GLN A 526 -6.66 -11.36 30.21
N ALA A 527 -7.96 -11.47 30.38
CA ALA A 527 -8.92 -10.43 30.03
C ALA A 527 -9.25 -9.55 31.22
N SER A 528 -9.33 -8.23 31.00
CA SER A 528 -9.83 -7.23 31.96
C SER A 528 -10.83 -6.33 31.24
N PHE A 529 -12.11 -6.45 31.58
CA PHE A 529 -13.19 -5.77 30.87
C PHE A 529 -13.74 -4.60 31.69
N ASP A 530 -13.97 -3.47 31.01
CA ASP A 530 -14.75 -2.33 31.49
C ASP A 530 -15.36 -1.62 30.26
N GLY A 531 -16.06 -0.50 30.43
CA GLY A 531 -16.65 0.26 29.33
C GLY A 531 -17.73 -0.50 28.57
N THR A 532 -17.78 -0.36 27.24
CA THR A 532 -18.88 -0.85 26.40
C THR A 532 -18.46 -2.04 25.52
N LEU A 533 -19.32 -3.05 25.43
CA LEU A 533 -19.27 -4.10 24.43
C LEU A 533 -20.46 -3.93 23.47
N VAL A 534 -20.18 -3.84 22.17
CA VAL A 534 -21.20 -3.82 21.10
C VAL A 534 -21.06 -5.09 20.27
N ILE A 535 -22.13 -5.87 20.15
CA ILE A 535 -22.16 -7.10 19.39
C ILE A 535 -23.16 -6.94 18.25
N ASN A 536 -22.68 -6.94 17.02
CA ASN A 536 -23.49 -6.85 15.81
C ASN A 536 -23.59 -8.24 15.16
N PHE A 537 -24.76 -8.89 15.25
CA PHE A 537 -25.02 -10.08 14.48
C PHE A 537 -25.40 -9.70 13.05
N ILE A 538 -24.58 -10.13 12.09
CA ILE A 538 -24.68 -9.76 10.67
C ILE A 538 -25.03 -10.99 9.81
N ASN A 539 -25.36 -10.77 8.54
CA ASN A 539 -25.65 -11.81 7.55
C ASN A 539 -26.77 -12.78 7.96
N ASP A 540 -27.77 -12.30 8.74
CA ASP A 540 -28.87 -13.11 9.28
C ASP A 540 -28.40 -14.28 10.17
N TYR A 541 -27.18 -14.21 10.72
CA TYR A 541 -26.64 -15.23 11.62
C TYR A 541 -27.36 -15.17 12.97
N VAL A 542 -27.88 -16.31 13.41
CA VAL A 542 -28.53 -16.49 14.72
C VAL A 542 -27.73 -17.54 15.52
N PRO A 543 -27.07 -17.13 16.63
CA PRO A 543 -26.25 -18.05 17.41
C PRO A 543 -27.11 -19.11 18.13
N ALA A 544 -26.54 -20.26 18.38
CA ALA A 544 -27.09 -21.22 19.33
C ALA A 544 -26.96 -20.68 20.77
N ASN A 545 -27.68 -21.27 21.71
CA ASN A 545 -27.48 -20.95 23.13
C ASN A 545 -26.05 -21.30 23.55
N ASP A 546 -25.46 -20.46 24.37
CA ASP A 546 -24.07 -20.55 24.85
C ASP A 546 -23.02 -20.49 23.72
N THR A 547 -23.37 -19.80 22.61
CA THR A 547 -22.37 -19.51 21.57
C THR A 547 -21.29 -18.58 22.13
N GLU A 548 -20.06 -19.06 22.09
CA GLU A 548 -18.87 -18.32 22.50
C GLU A 548 -18.53 -17.24 21.48
N ILE A 549 -18.31 -16.01 21.93
CA ILE A 549 -17.92 -14.88 21.10
C ILE A 549 -16.60 -14.23 21.53
N ILE A 550 -16.23 -14.37 22.81
CA ILE A 550 -14.90 -14.03 23.32
C ILE A 550 -14.42 -15.17 24.20
N SER A 551 -13.25 -15.73 23.95
CA SER A 551 -12.55 -16.66 24.85
C SER A 551 -11.33 -16.00 25.47
N PHE A 552 -10.94 -16.43 26.66
CA PHE A 552 -9.76 -15.93 27.37
C PHE A 552 -9.19 -17.00 28.30
N SER A 553 -7.88 -16.92 28.60
CA SER A 553 -7.27 -17.91 29.49
C SER A 553 -7.58 -17.65 30.97
N SER A 554 -7.84 -16.41 31.35
CA SER A 554 -8.30 -16.00 32.68
C SER A 554 -8.99 -14.63 32.63
N LEU A 555 -9.88 -14.39 33.60
CA LEU A 555 -10.52 -13.08 33.77
C LEU A 555 -9.92 -12.39 35.01
N ASP A 556 -9.63 -11.09 34.92
CA ASP A 556 -9.26 -10.30 36.09
C ASP A 556 -10.48 -10.20 37.05
N ALA A 557 -10.25 -10.48 38.31
CA ALA A 557 -11.33 -10.68 39.28
C ALA A 557 -12.17 -9.42 39.50
N GLY A 558 -13.46 -9.51 39.17
CA GLY A 558 -14.44 -8.44 39.37
C GLY A 558 -14.48 -7.42 38.26
N THR A 559 -13.89 -7.71 37.10
CA THR A 559 -14.04 -6.90 35.88
C THR A 559 -15.15 -7.46 35.02
N GLU A 560 -15.96 -6.59 34.43
CA GLU A 560 -17.05 -6.87 33.48
C GLU A 560 -17.30 -5.64 32.64
N PHE A 561 -17.89 -5.80 31.47
CA PHE A 561 -18.33 -4.64 30.67
C PHE A 561 -19.41 -3.86 31.42
N SER A 562 -19.24 -2.55 31.52
CA SER A 562 -20.20 -1.67 32.16
C SER A 562 -21.50 -1.53 31.39
N GLU A 563 -21.45 -1.71 30.05
CA GLU A 563 -22.59 -1.70 29.14
C GLU A 563 -22.40 -2.78 28.05
N VAL A 564 -23.50 -3.50 27.73
CA VAL A 564 -23.50 -4.48 26.63
C VAL A 564 -24.69 -4.22 25.72
N GLU A 565 -24.40 -3.96 24.44
CA GLU A 565 -25.39 -3.75 23.39
C GLU A 565 -25.36 -4.92 22.40
N ILE A 566 -26.51 -5.53 22.11
CA ILE A 566 -26.65 -6.62 21.13
C ILE A 566 -27.58 -6.16 20.02
N HIS A 567 -27.09 -6.19 18.79
CA HIS A 567 -27.83 -5.83 17.58
C HIS A 567 -28.00 -7.02 16.64
N GLY A 568 -29.11 -7.05 15.89
CA GLY A 568 -29.39 -8.13 14.93
C GLY A 568 -30.10 -9.35 15.52
N LEU A 569 -30.32 -9.38 16.84
CA LEU A 569 -31.06 -10.44 17.54
C LEU A 569 -32.25 -9.89 18.33
N PRO A 570 -33.28 -10.74 18.69
CA PRO A 570 -34.34 -10.42 19.63
C PRO A 570 -33.81 -10.05 21.03
N GLU A 571 -34.61 -9.28 21.81
CA GLU A 571 -34.21 -8.76 23.13
C GLU A 571 -33.99 -9.86 24.20
N GLU A 572 -34.45 -11.10 23.95
CA GLU A 572 -34.23 -12.25 24.83
C GLU A 572 -32.77 -12.75 24.85
N TYR A 573 -31.95 -12.38 23.86
CA TYR A 573 -30.54 -12.75 23.87
C TYR A 573 -29.74 -11.83 24.81
N LYS A 574 -28.89 -12.46 25.64
CA LYS A 574 -27.99 -11.80 26.59
C LYS A 574 -26.57 -12.33 26.46
N ALA A 575 -25.62 -11.46 26.65
CA ALA A 575 -24.23 -11.87 26.82
C ALA A 575 -23.91 -12.07 28.28
N GLN A 576 -23.19 -13.15 28.61
CA GLN A 576 -22.81 -13.48 29.98
C GLN A 576 -21.45 -14.17 29.99
N ILE A 577 -20.73 -14.05 31.11
CA ILE A 577 -19.48 -14.76 31.31
C ILE A 577 -19.81 -16.17 31.83
N ASN A 578 -19.27 -17.17 31.16
CA ASN A 578 -19.42 -18.58 31.49
C ASN A 578 -18.04 -19.27 31.45
N GLY A 579 -17.43 -19.45 32.62
CA GLY A 579 -16.08 -20.01 32.72
C GLY A 579 -15.01 -19.07 32.12
N GLU A 580 -14.31 -19.52 31.10
CA GLU A 580 -13.23 -18.82 30.39
C GLU A 580 -13.73 -18.19 29.07
N ALA A 581 -15.06 -17.92 28.98
CA ALA A 581 -15.65 -17.33 27.78
C ALA A 581 -16.75 -16.32 28.10
N LEU A 582 -16.98 -15.37 27.20
CA LEU A 582 -18.19 -14.58 27.10
C LEU A 582 -19.06 -15.23 26.03
N VAL A 583 -20.25 -15.65 26.43
CA VAL A 583 -21.21 -16.37 25.58
C VAL A 583 -22.49 -15.59 25.39
N VAL A 584 -23.19 -15.82 24.26
CA VAL A 584 -24.51 -15.29 24.00
C VAL A 584 -25.55 -16.40 24.08
N SER A 585 -26.59 -16.19 24.91
CA SER A 585 -27.68 -17.13 25.11
C SER A 585 -29.01 -16.39 25.20
N THR A 586 -30.12 -17.11 24.94
CA THR A 586 -31.45 -16.65 25.33
C THR A 586 -31.61 -16.78 26.85
N GLU A 587 -32.30 -15.87 27.52
CA GLU A 587 -32.66 -16.05 28.94
C GLU A 587 -33.35 -17.41 29.10
N ALA A 588 -32.70 -18.33 29.78
CA ALA A 588 -33.37 -19.54 30.23
C ALA A 588 -34.50 -19.09 31.15
N THR A 589 -35.75 -19.31 30.76
CA THR A 589 -36.88 -19.19 31.70
C THR A 589 -36.57 -20.11 32.86
N ALA A 590 -36.17 -19.51 33.98
CA ALA A 590 -35.99 -20.22 35.25
C ALA A 590 -37.35 -20.70 35.73
N ASN A 591 -37.88 -21.76 35.09
CA ASN A 591 -39.02 -22.55 35.53
C ASN A 591 -39.08 -23.80 34.65
N ASP A 592 -38.37 -24.84 35.04
CA ASP A 592 -38.82 -26.23 35.00
C ASP A 592 -37.74 -27.19 35.55
N THR A 593 -37.54 -27.13 36.86
CA THR A 593 -37.01 -28.27 37.60
C THR A 593 -37.91 -28.51 38.81
N ALA A 594 -39.06 -29.14 38.59
CA ALA A 594 -39.73 -29.90 39.61
C ALA A 594 -40.54 -31.02 38.94
N GLU A 595 -40.00 -32.24 39.09
CA GLU A 595 -40.69 -33.50 39.19
C GLU A 595 -41.63 -33.93 38.05
N ASP A 596 -41.29 -34.98 37.31
CA ASP A 596 -41.91 -36.25 37.61
C ASP A 596 -41.14 -37.43 37.00
N SER A 597 -40.94 -38.45 37.84
CA SER A 597 -40.39 -39.73 37.52
C SER A 597 -41.47 -40.62 36.98
N ASP A 598 -41.10 -41.55 36.13
CA ASP A 598 -41.65 -42.86 35.92
C ASP A 598 -42.54 -43.05 34.67
N SER A 599 -42.09 -43.83 33.75
CA SER A 599 -42.47 -45.19 33.38
C SER A 599 -41.99 -45.60 31.99
N THR A 600 -41.13 -46.57 31.98
CA THR A 600 -41.00 -47.73 31.05
C THR A 600 -42.01 -47.80 29.88
N ASP A 601 -41.60 -48.01 28.64
CA ASP A 601 -41.42 -49.33 28.03
C ASP A 601 -41.25 -49.33 26.52
N THR A 602 -40.28 -50.12 26.09
CA THR A 602 -40.19 -50.99 24.89
C THR A 602 -40.42 -50.45 23.47
N ALA A 603 -39.33 -50.47 22.70
CA ALA A 603 -38.96 -51.27 21.50
C ALA A 603 -39.86 -51.21 20.25
N GLU A 604 -39.27 -50.90 19.12
CA GLU A 604 -38.86 -51.82 18.03
C GLU A 604 -38.61 -51.00 16.75
N SER A 605 -37.43 -51.07 16.27
CA SER A 605 -36.78 -51.50 15.01
C SER A 605 -37.64 -51.49 13.73
N THR A 606 -37.08 -50.91 12.68
CA THR A 606 -36.74 -51.42 11.34
C THR A 606 -36.30 -50.23 10.49
N ASP A 607 -35.08 -50.15 10.01
CA ASP A 607 -34.35 -50.75 8.90
C ASP A 607 -34.96 -50.40 7.52
N GLU A 608 -34.23 -49.69 6.70
CA GLU A 608 -33.74 -49.96 5.34
C GLU A 608 -33.33 -48.66 4.58
N THR A 609 -32.06 -48.58 4.31
CA THR A 609 -31.30 -48.43 3.07
C THR A 609 -31.98 -47.75 1.87
N GLU A 610 -31.39 -46.76 1.24
CA GLU A 610 -30.44 -46.81 0.10
C GLU A 610 -30.14 -45.42 -0.47
N ALA A 611 -28.88 -45.19 -0.62
CA ALA A 611 -28.04 -44.78 -1.75
C ALA A 611 -28.43 -43.60 -2.68
N GLY A 612 -27.50 -42.68 -2.74
CA GLY A 612 -26.94 -42.30 -4.04
C GLY A 612 -27.20 -40.90 -4.54
N ALA A 613 -26.24 -40.06 -4.48
CA ALA A 613 -25.55 -39.45 -5.63
C ALA A 613 -24.90 -38.11 -5.27
N THR A 614 -23.64 -38.09 -5.54
CA THR A 614 -22.73 -36.94 -5.56
C THR A 614 -23.17 -35.87 -6.50
N GLU A 615 -23.17 -34.61 -6.05
CA GLU A 615 -22.82 -33.45 -6.90
C GLU A 615 -22.11 -32.39 -6.07
N SER A 616 -20.93 -31.97 -6.57
CA SER A 616 -20.10 -30.90 -6.02
C SER A 616 -20.78 -29.55 -6.18
N PRO A 617 -20.67 -28.64 -5.21
CA PRO A 617 -21.09 -27.27 -5.41
C PRO A 617 -19.99 -26.47 -6.09
N ALA A 618 -20.39 -25.70 -7.08
CA ALA A 618 -19.59 -24.74 -7.79
C ALA A 618 -19.21 -23.56 -6.87
N THR A 619 -17.94 -23.22 -6.89
CA THR A 619 -17.37 -21.99 -6.33
C THR A 619 -18.10 -20.76 -6.87
N ARG A 620 -18.73 -20.01 -6.00
CA ARG A 620 -19.19 -18.65 -6.29
C ARG A 620 -18.19 -17.68 -5.68
N ASP A 621 -17.43 -17.07 -6.56
CA ASP A 621 -16.57 -15.92 -6.29
C ASP A 621 -17.47 -14.70 -6.12
N SER A 622 -17.60 -14.18 -4.90
CA SER A 622 -18.28 -12.91 -4.63
C SER A 622 -17.24 -11.85 -4.41
N SER A 623 -17.01 -11.05 -5.46
CA SER A 623 -16.16 -9.86 -5.40
C SER A 623 -16.69 -8.85 -4.37
N GLY A 624 -15.97 -8.67 -3.27
CA GLY A 624 -16.23 -7.69 -2.20
C GLY A 624 -16.05 -6.21 -2.61
N ALA A 625 -15.99 -5.90 -3.90
CA ALA A 625 -15.76 -4.53 -4.39
C ALA A 625 -17.00 -3.61 -4.34
N VAL A 626 -18.20 -4.16 -4.10
CA VAL A 626 -19.44 -3.37 -4.12
C VAL A 626 -19.78 -2.77 -2.75
N PHE A 627 -19.24 -3.31 -1.66
CA PHE A 627 -19.53 -2.83 -0.29
C PHE A 627 -18.77 -1.56 0.10
N TYR A 628 -17.62 -1.29 -0.50
CA TYR A 628 -16.76 -0.15 -0.12
C TYR A 628 -17.31 1.23 -0.47
N PHE A 629 -18.21 1.34 -1.48
CA PHE A 629 -18.81 2.62 -1.86
C PHE A 629 -20.04 3.03 -1.01
N ALA A 630 -20.70 2.08 -0.33
CA ALA A 630 -21.89 2.39 0.46
C ALA A 630 -21.55 2.98 1.84
N MET A 631 -20.42 2.60 2.44
CA MET A 631 -20.01 3.11 3.77
C MET A 631 -19.49 4.56 3.72
N LEU A 632 -18.85 5.00 2.63
CA LEU A 632 -18.45 6.40 2.43
C LEU A 632 -19.66 7.36 2.33
N ALA A 633 -20.84 6.87 1.90
CA ALA A 633 -22.06 7.67 1.83
C ALA A 633 -22.78 7.81 3.19
N PHE A 634 -22.61 6.85 4.11
CA PHE A 634 -23.27 6.90 5.43
C PHE A 634 -22.51 7.74 6.46
N GLY A 635 -21.17 7.77 6.41
CA GLY A 635 -20.35 8.61 7.29
C GLY A 635 -20.58 10.12 7.09
N ILE A 636 -20.85 10.54 5.85
CA ILE A 636 -21.11 11.96 5.53
C ILE A 636 -22.54 12.38 5.94
N THR A 637 -23.51 11.46 5.94
CA THR A 637 -24.91 11.77 6.31
C THR A 637 -25.10 11.86 7.81
N GLY A 638 -24.34 11.12 8.62
CA GLY A 638 -24.39 11.17 10.08
C GLY A 638 -23.91 12.53 10.64
N VAL A 639 -22.83 13.07 10.11
CA VAL A 639 -22.26 14.36 10.52
C VAL A 639 -23.18 15.53 10.14
N VAL A 640 -23.89 15.46 9.00
CA VAL A 640 -24.83 16.52 8.58
C VAL A 640 -26.11 16.54 9.42
N VAL A 641 -26.56 15.39 9.93
CA VAL A 641 -27.78 15.33 10.79
C VAL A 641 -27.46 15.78 12.20
N TYR A 642 -26.27 15.51 12.75
CA TYR A 642 -25.86 15.98 14.06
C TYR A 642 -25.71 17.51 14.11
N ASN A 643 -25.10 18.12 13.09
CA ASN A 643 -24.97 19.59 13.01
C ASN A 643 -26.28 20.34 12.77
N ARG A 644 -27.36 19.69 12.27
CA ARG A 644 -28.67 20.32 12.16
C ARG A 644 -29.48 20.28 13.45
N LYS A 645 -29.23 19.33 14.36
CA LYS A 645 -29.93 19.27 15.65
C LYS A 645 -29.38 20.27 16.67
N SER A 646 -28.10 20.57 16.68
CA SER A 646 -27.50 21.54 17.59
C SER A 646 -27.79 23.02 17.24
N ARG A 647 -28.24 23.32 16.01
CA ARG A 647 -28.64 24.70 15.62
C ARG A 647 -30.11 25.04 15.84
N LYS A 648 -30.94 24.13 16.37
CA LYS A 648 -32.33 24.39 16.70
C LYS A 648 -32.60 24.67 18.18
N ASN A 649 -31.59 24.58 19.06
CA ASN A 649 -31.70 24.84 20.49
C ASN A 649 -30.76 25.96 20.99
N ALA A 650 -30.42 26.93 20.13
CA ALA A 650 -29.78 28.18 20.53
C ALA A 650 -30.58 29.35 19.98
#